data_eb38e8fa0ac0412669cf36463cb818f2
#
_entry.id   eb38e8fa0ac0412669cf36463cb818f2
#
_cell.length_a   1.000
_cell.length_b   1.000
_cell.length_c   1.000
_cell.angle_alpha   90.00
_cell.angle_beta   90.00
_cell.angle_gamma   90.00
#
_symmetry.space_group_name_H-M   'P 1'
#
loop_
_entity.id
_entity.type
_entity.pdbx_description
1 polymer ?
#
loop_
_entity_poly.entity_id
_entity_poly.type
_entity_poly.pdbx_seq_one_letter_code
_entity_poly.pdbx_strand_id
1 'polypeptide(L)'
;MDHRAPQGFPALHPLLQHHVVNSLGWPGLRPLQEESVRPLIDGEDALLLAPTAGGKTEAAVFPVLTRMAHEDWASLTVLYVTPLKALLNNLAVRLVDYTAWMGRRVEVWHGDVGESARRAIRADPPDILLTTPESIEAMLASTKTDHRTLFANLRTVVIDEVHAFAGDDRGWHLSAVLSRLEHLVGRPLQRIGMSATVGNPQELLQWLQGGLDGRAGRVIAPGVAVGEAVRPVAGDADIVVDAVDTLDSAAVLLSKLYRGQKRLVFVDSRRQAEELASMLRGFDVDVYLSHSSLSAEERRRSELAFAEARDCVIVATSTLELGIDIGDLDRMIQIGAPTTVSSFLQRLGRTGRRAGTVRNCLFISTEPRHLLRTLGLLHAWGSGYVEPVVPPPVPLHLVAQQIMAAMLQEGALPRYGWQDRWAATPLMHVDTLERPAELIVDFLVERGYLNVDGGAMFLGPDAERVFGRRHFMDLLTTFAMPREFTVLAGRQEVGTVEWRALTGGDGPIHLLLAGRSWKVTDINWPRHRVQVEPAAGGGRARYGFGGADIGRQVAQGMRAVLLGELPEQIRLTARARAALADDEDRLRHTVSSHGPVWTTTDNVRKWWTYEGSAANRRYQAALGPALGEELAPQGGIVQPDAITLHQGMPTGPAAERLEFWESLTESERPLPAVPPSLVDKLKFSEALPVEWAIEVIARRMVAR
;
A
#
# COMPACT_ATOMS: atom_id res chain seq x y z
N MET A 1 -3.26 -21.85 46.15
CA MET A 1 -2.41 -21.87 44.96
C MET A 1 -3.20 -21.19 43.87
N ASP A 2 -2.73 -20.06 43.44
CA ASP A 2 -3.39 -19.23 42.43
C ASP A 2 -3.22 -19.95 41.06
N HIS A 3 -4.26 -20.66 40.60
CA HIS A 3 -4.27 -21.38 39.33
C HIS A 3 -4.50 -20.37 38.19
N ARG A 4 -3.62 -19.38 38.04
CA ARG A 4 -3.59 -18.60 36.80
C ARG A 4 -3.17 -19.53 35.66
N ALA A 5 -3.98 -19.55 34.57
CA ALA A 5 -3.63 -20.30 33.38
C ALA A 5 -2.24 -19.89 32.88
N PRO A 6 -1.43 -20.82 32.35
CA PRO A 6 -0.11 -20.53 31.84
C PRO A 6 -0.15 -19.37 30.81
N GLN A 7 0.80 -18.45 30.90
CA GLN A 7 0.94 -17.32 29.97
C GLN A 7 2.23 -17.46 29.19
N GLY A 8 2.27 -16.86 28.00
CA GLY A 8 3.45 -16.84 27.17
C GLY A 8 3.91 -18.23 26.73
N PHE A 9 5.23 -18.43 26.66
CA PHE A 9 5.86 -19.67 26.20
C PHE A 9 5.28 -20.95 26.83
N PRO A 10 5.02 -21.03 28.15
CA PRO A 10 4.44 -22.24 28.78
C PRO A 10 3.01 -22.56 28.31
N ALA A 11 2.29 -21.62 27.72
CA ALA A 11 0.95 -21.87 27.21
C ALA A 11 0.92 -22.45 25.79
N LEU A 12 2.04 -22.45 25.08
CA LEU A 12 2.17 -23.10 23.78
C LEU A 12 2.06 -24.63 23.92
N HIS A 13 1.64 -25.29 22.84
CA HIS A 13 1.61 -26.75 22.78
C HIS A 13 3.03 -27.33 23.02
N PRO A 14 3.20 -28.44 23.78
CA PRO A 14 4.52 -28.99 24.14
C PRO A 14 5.43 -29.28 22.96
N LEU A 15 4.90 -29.72 21.81
CA LEU A 15 5.67 -29.94 20.59
C LEU A 15 6.27 -28.62 20.08
N LEU A 16 5.51 -27.52 20.09
CA LEU A 16 6.04 -26.21 19.67
C LEU A 16 7.10 -25.71 20.65
N GLN A 17 6.90 -25.87 21.97
CA GLN A 17 7.91 -25.54 22.97
C GLN A 17 9.22 -26.30 22.68
N HIS A 18 9.12 -27.60 22.38
CA HIS A 18 10.28 -28.42 22.02
C HIS A 18 11.01 -27.87 20.79
N HIS A 19 10.27 -27.58 19.68
CA HIS A 19 10.87 -27.12 18.43
C HIS A 19 11.41 -25.70 18.51
N VAL A 20 10.79 -24.81 19.27
CA VAL A 20 11.31 -23.46 19.52
C VAL A 20 12.71 -23.52 20.15
N VAL A 21 12.91 -24.38 21.12
CA VAL A 21 14.20 -24.51 21.82
C VAL A 21 15.20 -25.35 20.99
N ASN A 22 14.79 -26.51 20.49
CA ASN A 22 15.73 -27.49 19.92
C ASN A 22 15.93 -27.35 18.41
N SER A 23 14.90 -26.94 17.65
CA SER A 23 15.01 -26.81 16.19
C SER A 23 15.35 -25.39 15.77
N LEU A 24 14.75 -24.35 16.42
CA LEU A 24 15.09 -22.96 16.14
C LEU A 24 16.27 -22.45 16.98
N GLY A 25 16.64 -23.17 18.06
CA GLY A 25 17.72 -22.77 18.95
C GLY A 25 17.41 -21.47 19.72
N TRP A 26 16.15 -21.15 19.94
CA TRP A 26 15.78 -19.92 20.64
C TRP A 26 15.78 -20.15 22.15
N PRO A 27 16.41 -19.26 22.92
CA PRO A 27 16.41 -19.36 24.40
C PRO A 27 15.03 -19.05 25.00
N GLY A 28 14.12 -18.45 24.24
CA GLY A 28 12.77 -18.07 24.62
C GLY A 28 12.09 -17.28 23.50
N LEU A 29 10.87 -16.87 23.75
CA LEU A 29 10.11 -16.02 22.83
C LEU A 29 10.57 -14.55 22.93
N ARG A 30 10.41 -13.81 21.84
CA ARG A 30 10.54 -12.35 21.85
C ARG A 30 9.33 -11.72 22.57
N PRO A 31 9.44 -10.48 23.08
CA PRO A 31 8.34 -9.83 23.81
C PRO A 31 6.98 -9.87 23.08
N LEU A 32 6.96 -9.55 21.76
CA LEU A 32 5.73 -9.63 20.97
C LEU A 32 5.15 -11.03 20.92
N GLN A 33 6.00 -12.04 20.74
CA GLN A 33 5.59 -13.44 20.70
C GLN A 33 5.06 -13.88 22.06
N GLU A 34 5.74 -13.49 23.16
CA GLU A 34 5.34 -13.81 24.52
C GLU A 34 3.96 -13.23 24.88
N GLU A 35 3.74 -11.93 24.58
CA GLU A 35 2.50 -11.23 24.88
C GLU A 35 1.33 -11.67 24.00
N SER A 36 1.58 -12.19 22.78
CA SER A 36 0.54 -12.63 21.87
C SER A 36 -0.05 -14.01 22.19
N VAL A 37 0.69 -14.87 22.90
CA VAL A 37 0.30 -16.29 23.07
C VAL A 37 -1.08 -16.42 23.70
N ARG A 38 -1.29 -15.85 24.87
CA ARG A 38 -2.54 -16.07 25.62
C ARG A 38 -3.76 -15.47 24.94
N PRO A 39 -3.77 -14.19 24.51
CA PRO A 39 -4.92 -13.60 23.83
C PRO A 39 -5.34 -14.37 22.59
N LEU A 40 -4.38 -14.83 21.79
CA LEU A 40 -4.68 -15.54 20.55
C LEU A 40 -5.17 -16.97 20.79
N ILE A 41 -4.68 -17.66 21.82
CA ILE A 41 -5.23 -18.96 22.26
C ILE A 41 -6.67 -18.79 22.76
N ASP A 42 -6.98 -17.72 23.48
CA ASP A 42 -8.33 -17.43 23.98
C ASP A 42 -9.31 -16.99 22.86
N GLY A 43 -8.82 -16.81 21.63
CA GLY A 43 -9.63 -16.48 20.47
C GLY A 43 -9.93 -14.99 20.31
N GLU A 44 -9.23 -14.12 21.06
CA GLU A 44 -9.35 -12.67 20.86
C GLU A 44 -8.81 -12.24 19.49
N ASP A 45 -9.40 -11.20 18.93
CA ASP A 45 -8.80 -10.51 17.79
C ASP A 45 -7.55 -9.74 18.25
N ALA A 46 -6.55 -9.62 17.39
CA ALA A 46 -5.35 -8.87 17.76
C ALA A 46 -4.73 -8.13 16.58
N LEU A 47 -4.15 -6.97 16.88
CA LEU A 47 -3.25 -6.25 15.99
C LEU A 47 -1.83 -6.33 16.57
N LEU A 48 -0.95 -7.06 15.90
CA LEU A 48 0.44 -7.28 16.30
C LEU A 48 1.33 -6.23 15.62
N LEU A 49 1.95 -5.37 16.43
CA LEU A 49 2.82 -4.31 15.94
C LEU A 49 4.28 -4.55 16.32
N ALA A 50 5.12 -4.65 15.31
CA ALA A 50 6.56 -4.68 15.48
C ALA A 50 7.27 -4.24 14.18
N PRO A 51 8.50 -3.74 14.26
CA PRO A 51 9.33 -3.49 13.09
C PRO A 51 9.50 -4.74 12.24
N THR A 52 10.00 -4.58 11.01
CA THR A 52 10.39 -5.71 10.16
C THR A 52 11.40 -6.59 10.90
N ALA A 53 11.29 -7.90 10.77
CA ALA A 53 12.05 -8.91 11.51
C ALA A 53 11.77 -8.98 13.02
N GLY A 54 10.70 -8.37 13.52
CA GLY A 54 10.27 -8.45 14.92
C GLY A 54 9.65 -9.78 15.36
N GLY A 55 9.56 -10.80 14.47
CA GLY A 55 8.99 -12.11 14.79
C GLY A 55 7.46 -12.14 14.79
N LYS A 56 6.82 -11.24 14.01
CA LYS A 56 5.34 -11.14 13.90
C LYS A 56 4.69 -12.44 13.43
N THR A 57 5.30 -13.12 12.45
CA THR A 57 4.77 -14.37 11.89
C THR A 57 4.61 -15.44 12.96
N GLU A 58 5.64 -15.66 13.76
CA GLU A 58 5.62 -16.65 14.84
C GLU A 58 4.68 -16.21 15.98
N ALA A 59 4.62 -14.90 16.26
CA ALA A 59 3.68 -14.34 17.24
C ALA A 59 2.21 -14.64 16.87
N ALA A 60 1.89 -14.66 15.57
CA ALA A 60 0.56 -15.03 15.08
C ALA A 60 0.37 -16.55 14.98
N VAL A 61 1.33 -17.27 14.39
CA VAL A 61 1.15 -18.66 13.96
C VAL A 61 1.29 -19.66 15.10
N PHE A 62 2.22 -19.48 16.05
CA PHE A 62 2.42 -20.45 17.14
C PHE A 62 1.20 -20.59 18.06
N PRO A 63 0.53 -19.49 18.49
CA PRO A 63 -0.72 -19.61 19.23
C PRO A 63 -1.83 -20.29 18.42
N VAL A 64 -1.95 -19.97 17.12
CA VAL A 64 -2.95 -20.58 16.24
C VAL A 64 -2.71 -22.08 16.09
N LEU A 65 -1.47 -22.52 15.85
CA LEU A 65 -1.11 -23.95 15.81
C LEU A 65 -1.39 -24.66 17.15
N THR A 66 -1.13 -23.99 18.27
CA THR A 66 -1.46 -24.50 19.61
C THR A 66 -2.97 -24.72 19.73
N ARG A 67 -3.75 -23.78 19.30
CA ARG A 67 -5.21 -23.84 19.32
C ARG A 67 -5.75 -24.94 18.42
N MET A 68 -5.20 -25.09 17.21
CA MET A 68 -5.53 -26.16 16.28
C MET A 68 -5.34 -27.56 16.90
N ALA A 69 -4.28 -27.74 17.71
CA ALA A 69 -4.01 -28.99 18.38
C ALA A 69 -4.94 -29.22 19.58
N HIS A 70 -5.23 -28.20 20.39
CA HIS A 70 -6.06 -28.30 21.58
C HIS A 70 -7.55 -28.53 21.24
N GLU A 71 -8.04 -27.91 20.17
CA GLU A 71 -9.45 -27.96 19.74
C GLU A 71 -9.68 -29.02 18.63
N ASP A 72 -8.64 -29.78 18.27
CA ASP A 72 -8.65 -30.81 17.21
C ASP A 72 -9.28 -30.30 15.90
N TRP A 73 -8.80 -29.16 15.41
CA TRP A 73 -9.28 -28.59 14.15
C TRP A 73 -8.91 -29.48 12.97
N ALA A 74 -9.85 -29.69 12.08
CA ALA A 74 -9.67 -30.54 10.90
C ALA A 74 -10.04 -29.78 9.62
N SER A 75 -9.31 -30.01 8.53
CA SER A 75 -9.47 -29.37 7.22
C SER A 75 -9.08 -27.89 7.23
N LEU A 76 -9.51 -27.08 6.24
CA LEU A 76 -9.15 -25.66 6.14
C LEU A 76 -9.77 -24.84 7.27
N THR A 77 -8.95 -24.46 8.24
CA THR A 77 -9.37 -23.68 9.40
C THR A 77 -8.75 -22.29 9.48
N VAL A 78 -7.65 -22.07 8.75
CA VAL A 78 -6.92 -20.80 8.75
C VAL A 78 -6.71 -20.28 7.34
N LEU A 79 -7.10 -19.03 7.10
CA LEU A 79 -6.63 -18.24 5.96
C LEU A 79 -5.50 -17.34 6.41
N TYR A 80 -4.40 -17.33 5.66
CA TYR A 80 -3.32 -16.38 5.84
C TYR A 80 -3.24 -15.48 4.60
N VAL A 81 -3.58 -14.21 4.78
CA VAL A 81 -3.77 -13.24 3.69
C VAL A 81 -2.63 -12.26 3.66
N THR A 82 -2.02 -12.07 2.47
CA THR A 82 -0.96 -11.08 2.27
C THR A 82 -1.27 -10.17 1.08
N PRO A 83 -0.71 -8.94 1.05
CA PRO A 83 -0.92 -8.03 -0.07
C PRO A 83 -0.17 -8.41 -1.35
N LEU A 84 0.89 -9.20 -1.26
CA LEU A 84 1.77 -9.52 -2.37
C LEU A 84 2.01 -11.03 -2.51
N LYS A 85 1.93 -11.54 -3.74
CA LYS A 85 2.22 -12.96 -4.06
C LYS A 85 3.64 -13.39 -3.67
N ALA A 86 4.62 -12.50 -3.81
CA ALA A 86 6.01 -12.79 -3.43
C ALA A 86 6.15 -13.09 -1.93
N LEU A 87 5.39 -12.40 -1.08
CA LEU A 87 5.36 -12.66 0.36
C LEU A 87 4.81 -14.06 0.67
N LEU A 88 3.76 -14.50 -0.04
CA LEU A 88 3.18 -15.84 0.13
C LEU A 88 4.23 -16.94 -0.10
N ASN A 89 4.99 -16.84 -1.19
CA ASN A 89 5.99 -17.85 -1.53
C ASN A 89 7.13 -17.93 -0.51
N ASN A 90 7.62 -16.79 -0.04
CA ASN A 90 8.67 -16.73 0.98
C ASN A 90 8.18 -17.25 2.34
N LEU A 91 6.94 -16.92 2.68
CA LEU A 91 6.31 -17.34 3.92
C LEU A 91 6.02 -18.84 3.93
N ALA A 92 5.58 -19.39 2.79
CA ALA A 92 5.26 -20.82 2.65
C ALA A 92 6.45 -21.71 3.08
N VAL A 93 7.66 -21.36 2.66
CA VAL A 93 8.88 -22.12 3.01
C VAL A 93 9.06 -22.24 4.53
N ARG A 94 8.79 -21.14 5.27
CA ARG A 94 8.90 -21.15 6.75
C ARG A 94 7.74 -21.89 7.41
N LEU A 95 6.52 -21.68 6.93
CA LEU A 95 5.33 -22.28 7.53
C LEU A 95 5.23 -23.78 7.29
N VAL A 96 5.81 -24.30 6.21
CA VAL A 96 5.87 -25.78 5.96
C VAL A 96 6.53 -26.48 7.14
N ASP A 97 7.67 -25.98 7.64
CA ASP A 97 8.34 -26.59 8.78
C ASP A 97 7.50 -26.50 10.05
N TYR A 98 6.94 -25.29 10.36
CA TYR A 98 6.15 -25.08 11.57
C TYR A 98 4.87 -25.93 11.61
N THR A 99 4.19 -26.06 10.46
CA THR A 99 2.99 -26.88 10.36
C THR A 99 3.32 -28.37 10.43
N ALA A 100 4.43 -28.81 9.80
CA ALA A 100 4.89 -30.21 9.85
C ALA A 100 5.19 -30.68 11.28
N TRP A 101 5.74 -29.83 12.15
CA TRP A 101 5.95 -30.15 13.57
C TRP A 101 4.67 -30.54 14.30
N MET A 102 3.53 -30.03 13.84
CA MET A 102 2.22 -30.26 14.43
C MET A 102 1.38 -31.27 13.65
N GLY A 103 1.97 -31.92 12.64
CA GLY A 103 1.24 -32.83 11.74
C GLY A 103 0.21 -32.12 10.87
N ARG A 104 0.39 -30.82 10.61
CA ARG A 104 -0.50 -29.96 9.83
C ARG A 104 0.11 -29.62 8.49
N ARG A 105 -0.72 -29.14 7.56
CA ARG A 105 -0.31 -28.79 6.20
C ARG A 105 -0.64 -27.34 5.87
N VAL A 106 0.27 -26.72 5.10
CA VAL A 106 0.08 -25.39 4.53
C VAL A 106 0.25 -25.45 3.02
N GLU A 107 -0.61 -24.76 2.29
CA GLU A 107 -0.57 -24.64 0.84
C GLU A 107 -0.74 -23.21 0.40
N VAL A 108 -0.35 -22.90 -0.84
CA VAL A 108 -0.42 -21.56 -1.44
C VAL A 108 -1.44 -21.54 -2.57
N TRP A 109 -2.32 -20.52 -2.55
CA TRP A 109 -3.26 -20.27 -3.64
C TRP A 109 -3.26 -18.81 -4.06
N HIS A 110 -2.71 -18.51 -5.22
CA HIS A 110 -2.80 -17.21 -5.88
C HIS A 110 -2.89 -17.37 -7.40
N GLY A 111 -3.03 -16.25 -8.13
CA GLY A 111 -3.28 -16.25 -9.58
C GLY A 111 -2.28 -17.06 -10.43
N ASP A 112 -1.03 -17.18 -9.96
CA ASP A 112 0.05 -17.82 -10.72
C ASP A 112 0.19 -19.33 -10.39
N VAL A 113 -0.57 -19.85 -9.40
CA VAL A 113 -0.60 -21.28 -9.08
C VAL A 113 -1.33 -22.04 -10.18
N GLY A 114 -0.71 -23.12 -10.67
CA GLY A 114 -1.24 -23.93 -11.76
C GLY A 114 -2.54 -24.66 -11.39
N GLU A 115 -3.37 -24.98 -12.40
CA GLU A 115 -4.68 -25.62 -12.19
C GLU A 115 -4.56 -27.04 -11.56
N SER A 116 -3.47 -27.77 -11.80
CA SER A 116 -3.24 -29.06 -11.16
C SER A 116 -3.10 -28.94 -9.64
N ALA A 117 -2.32 -27.98 -9.17
CA ALA A 117 -2.16 -27.72 -7.74
C ALA A 117 -3.47 -27.21 -7.10
N ARG A 118 -4.18 -26.30 -7.77
CA ARG A 118 -5.50 -25.85 -7.30
C ARG A 118 -6.51 -26.99 -7.19
N ARG A 119 -6.48 -27.96 -8.15
CA ARG A 119 -7.33 -29.14 -8.10
C ARG A 119 -6.97 -30.03 -6.92
N ALA A 120 -5.68 -30.22 -6.63
CA ALA A 120 -5.23 -30.97 -5.46
C ALA A 120 -5.72 -30.34 -4.17
N ILE A 121 -5.59 -29.03 -4.01
CA ILE A 121 -6.08 -28.27 -2.84
C ILE A 121 -7.60 -28.41 -2.68
N ARG A 122 -8.38 -28.37 -3.77
CA ARG A 122 -9.83 -28.57 -3.70
C ARG A 122 -10.22 -30.00 -3.29
N ALA A 123 -9.45 -30.98 -3.74
CA ALA A 123 -9.71 -32.40 -3.43
C ALA A 123 -9.32 -32.76 -1.99
N ASP A 124 -8.25 -32.17 -1.47
CA ASP A 124 -7.71 -32.40 -0.14
C ASP A 124 -7.20 -31.08 0.46
N PRO A 125 -8.10 -30.28 1.07
CA PRO A 125 -7.76 -28.95 1.58
C PRO A 125 -6.70 -29.01 2.70
N PRO A 126 -5.72 -28.07 2.70
CA PRO A 126 -4.76 -27.93 3.80
C PRO A 126 -5.41 -27.39 5.07
N ASP A 127 -4.69 -27.41 6.19
CA ASP A 127 -5.12 -26.78 7.42
C ASP A 127 -5.02 -25.25 7.34
N ILE A 128 -3.94 -24.74 6.71
CA ILE A 128 -3.67 -23.31 6.50
C ILE A 128 -3.56 -23.05 4.99
N LEU A 129 -4.29 -22.07 4.48
CA LEU A 129 -4.20 -21.62 3.10
C LEU A 129 -3.63 -20.21 3.02
N LEU A 130 -2.46 -20.08 2.40
CA LEU A 130 -1.82 -18.81 2.09
C LEU A 130 -2.41 -18.23 0.80
N THR A 131 -2.94 -16.99 0.86
CA THR A 131 -3.70 -16.47 -0.28
C THR A 131 -3.73 -14.93 -0.32
N THR A 132 -4.42 -14.36 -1.33
CA THR A 132 -4.70 -12.93 -1.46
C THR A 132 -6.21 -12.68 -1.47
N PRO A 133 -6.70 -11.46 -1.17
CA PRO A 133 -8.13 -11.14 -1.18
C PRO A 133 -8.80 -11.48 -2.52
N GLU A 134 -8.14 -11.16 -3.62
CA GLU A 134 -8.64 -11.41 -4.97
C GLU A 134 -8.76 -12.93 -5.26
N SER A 135 -7.89 -13.73 -4.67
CA SER A 135 -7.97 -15.19 -4.80
C SER A 135 -9.10 -15.79 -3.98
N ILE A 136 -9.38 -15.23 -2.80
CA ILE A 136 -10.56 -15.63 -2.01
C ILE A 136 -11.83 -15.28 -2.79
N GLU A 137 -11.94 -14.08 -3.32
CA GLU A 137 -13.06 -13.66 -4.17
C GLU A 137 -13.25 -14.61 -5.35
N ALA A 138 -12.15 -14.96 -6.04
CA ALA A 138 -12.18 -15.90 -7.15
C ALA A 138 -12.60 -17.32 -6.73
N MET A 139 -12.25 -17.78 -5.53
CA MET A 139 -12.71 -19.07 -4.99
C MET A 139 -14.21 -19.05 -4.68
N LEU A 140 -14.71 -17.94 -4.12
CA LEU A 140 -16.13 -17.77 -3.82
C LEU A 140 -17.00 -17.71 -5.09
N ALA A 141 -16.54 -17.02 -6.13
CA ALA A 141 -17.26 -16.86 -7.39
C ALA A 141 -17.08 -18.03 -8.39
N SER A 142 -16.17 -18.98 -8.10
CA SER A 142 -15.82 -20.04 -9.05
C SER A 142 -16.80 -21.18 -9.03
N THR A 143 -17.34 -21.55 -10.19
CA THR A 143 -18.17 -22.75 -10.37
C THR A 143 -17.38 -24.08 -10.20
N LYS A 144 -16.04 -24.04 -10.21
CA LYS A 144 -15.18 -25.20 -10.00
C LYS A 144 -14.87 -25.46 -8.53
N THR A 145 -15.20 -24.52 -7.64
CA THR A 145 -14.90 -24.60 -6.20
C THR A 145 -16.22 -24.67 -5.45
N ASP A 146 -16.43 -25.77 -4.75
CA ASP A 146 -17.49 -25.81 -3.74
C ASP A 146 -17.01 -24.99 -2.51
N HIS A 147 -17.27 -23.70 -2.55
CA HIS A 147 -16.84 -22.77 -1.51
C HIS A 147 -17.50 -23.05 -0.16
N ARG A 148 -18.70 -23.62 -0.14
CA ARG A 148 -19.41 -23.98 1.09
C ARG A 148 -18.68 -25.10 1.83
N THR A 149 -18.31 -26.14 1.12
CA THR A 149 -17.50 -27.24 1.68
C THR A 149 -16.08 -26.81 2.01
N LEU A 150 -15.42 -26.04 1.11
CA LEU A 150 -14.03 -25.62 1.30
C LEU A 150 -13.84 -24.78 2.58
N PHE A 151 -14.73 -23.82 2.86
CA PHE A 151 -14.61 -22.89 3.98
C PHE A 151 -15.43 -23.27 5.21
N ALA A 152 -16.15 -24.40 5.21
CA ALA A 152 -17.06 -24.80 6.30
C ALA A 152 -16.42 -24.77 7.71
N ASN A 153 -15.16 -25.13 7.80
CA ASN A 153 -14.40 -25.23 9.06
C ASN A 153 -13.57 -23.99 9.38
N LEU A 154 -13.64 -22.93 8.57
CA LEU A 154 -12.82 -21.73 8.76
C LEU A 154 -13.08 -21.10 10.14
N ARG A 155 -12.00 -20.74 10.85
CA ARG A 155 -12.04 -20.20 12.23
C ARG A 155 -11.22 -18.94 12.42
N THR A 156 -10.08 -18.85 11.73
CA THR A 156 -9.11 -17.76 11.94
C THR A 156 -8.65 -17.19 10.60
N VAL A 157 -8.50 -15.87 10.54
CA VAL A 157 -7.85 -15.18 9.45
C VAL A 157 -6.67 -14.41 9.98
N VAL A 158 -5.48 -14.71 9.48
CA VAL A 158 -4.25 -13.95 9.72
C VAL A 158 -4.03 -13.01 8.54
N ILE A 159 -3.90 -11.72 8.79
CA ILE A 159 -3.71 -10.69 7.76
C ILE A 159 -2.35 -10.04 7.95
N ASP A 160 -1.44 -10.31 7.03
CA ASP A 160 -0.11 -9.71 7.05
C ASP A 160 -0.10 -8.35 6.37
N GLU A 161 0.73 -7.44 6.87
CA GLU A 161 0.85 -6.06 6.38
C GLU A 161 -0.51 -5.34 6.30
N VAL A 162 -1.32 -5.41 7.38
CA VAL A 162 -2.68 -4.84 7.46
C VAL A 162 -2.73 -3.39 6.96
N HIS A 163 -1.70 -2.60 7.25
CA HIS A 163 -1.62 -1.19 6.84
C HIS A 163 -1.61 -1.02 5.32
N ALA A 164 -1.09 -2.00 4.56
CA ALA A 164 -1.10 -1.97 3.10
C ALA A 164 -2.50 -2.26 2.52
N PHE A 165 -3.38 -2.87 3.31
CA PHE A 165 -4.79 -3.06 2.95
C PHE A 165 -5.65 -1.88 3.40
N ALA A 166 -5.63 -1.55 4.68
CA ALA A 166 -6.57 -0.62 5.28
C ALA A 166 -6.54 0.78 4.65
N GLY A 167 -5.40 1.23 4.12
CA GLY A 167 -5.28 2.52 3.42
C GLY A 167 -5.64 2.52 1.94
N ASP A 168 -6.24 1.45 1.41
CA ASP A 168 -6.54 1.26 -0.02
C ASP A 168 -7.90 0.60 -0.22
N ASP A 169 -8.43 0.63 -1.45
CA ASP A 169 -9.66 -0.08 -1.85
C ASP A 169 -9.59 -1.58 -1.61
N ARG A 170 -8.40 -2.17 -1.66
CA ARG A 170 -8.20 -3.59 -1.30
C ARG A 170 -8.59 -3.90 0.13
N GLY A 171 -8.48 -2.92 1.03
CA GLY A 171 -8.94 -3.09 2.41
C GLY A 171 -10.45 -3.22 2.50
N TRP A 172 -11.19 -2.39 1.81
CA TRP A 172 -12.64 -2.51 1.72
C TRP A 172 -13.07 -3.83 1.09
N HIS A 173 -12.40 -4.23 0.00
CA HIS A 173 -12.62 -5.52 -0.64
C HIS A 173 -12.36 -6.69 0.33
N LEU A 174 -11.22 -6.69 1.03
CA LEU A 174 -10.89 -7.70 2.03
C LEU A 174 -11.96 -7.77 3.14
N SER A 175 -12.33 -6.61 3.70
CA SER A 175 -13.36 -6.53 4.75
C SER A 175 -14.70 -7.10 4.27
N ALA A 176 -15.11 -6.80 3.04
CA ALA A 176 -16.33 -7.33 2.44
C ALA A 176 -16.28 -8.84 2.22
N VAL A 177 -15.17 -9.36 1.70
CA VAL A 177 -14.96 -10.80 1.49
C VAL A 177 -14.95 -11.55 2.81
N LEU A 178 -14.31 -11.01 3.85
CA LEU A 178 -14.33 -11.61 5.19
C LEU A 178 -15.73 -11.64 5.80
N SER A 179 -16.53 -10.60 5.60
CA SER A 179 -17.92 -10.58 6.05
C SER A 179 -18.76 -11.65 5.35
N ARG A 180 -18.60 -11.83 4.05
CA ARG A 180 -19.26 -12.90 3.29
C ARG A 180 -18.81 -14.29 3.75
N LEU A 181 -17.55 -14.47 4.12
CA LEU A 181 -17.06 -15.72 4.71
C LEU A 181 -17.69 -15.97 6.07
N GLU A 182 -17.78 -14.96 6.97
CA GLU A 182 -18.44 -15.10 8.27
C GLU A 182 -19.93 -15.47 8.10
N HIS A 183 -20.62 -14.83 7.15
CA HIS A 183 -22.00 -15.19 6.79
C HIS A 183 -22.10 -16.64 6.28
N LEU A 184 -21.17 -17.08 5.43
CA LEU A 184 -21.15 -18.43 4.86
C LEU A 184 -20.93 -19.50 5.93
N VAL A 185 -20.02 -19.28 6.90
CA VAL A 185 -19.70 -20.23 7.96
C VAL A 185 -20.63 -20.12 9.18
N GLY A 186 -21.47 -19.07 9.24
CA GLY A 186 -22.45 -18.83 10.31
C GLY A 186 -21.82 -18.49 11.69
N ARG A 187 -20.58 -18.01 11.71
CA ARG A 187 -19.87 -17.61 12.94
C ARG A 187 -18.84 -16.53 12.68
N PRO A 188 -18.52 -15.68 13.67
CA PRO A 188 -17.41 -14.75 13.56
C PRO A 188 -16.08 -15.50 13.44
N LEU A 189 -15.17 -14.97 12.62
CA LEU A 189 -13.80 -15.45 12.46
C LEU A 189 -12.87 -14.64 13.37
N GLN A 190 -11.94 -15.31 14.06
CA GLN A 190 -10.86 -14.61 14.75
C GLN A 190 -10.00 -13.88 13.71
N ARG A 191 -9.73 -12.59 13.94
CA ARG A 191 -8.94 -11.75 13.02
C ARG A 191 -7.64 -11.35 13.69
N ILE A 192 -6.52 -11.79 13.14
CA ILE A 192 -5.17 -11.49 13.60
C ILE A 192 -4.47 -10.66 12.55
N GLY A 193 -4.27 -9.38 12.85
CA GLY A 193 -3.56 -8.45 11.97
C GLY A 193 -2.10 -8.29 12.37
N MET A 194 -1.21 -8.22 11.40
CA MET A 194 0.20 -7.89 11.61
C MET A 194 0.55 -6.63 10.82
N SER A 195 1.25 -5.72 11.47
CA SER A 195 1.62 -4.44 10.84
C SER A 195 3.00 -3.98 11.30
N ALA A 196 3.61 -3.11 10.50
CA ALA A 196 4.66 -2.22 10.96
C ALA A 196 4.07 -1.17 11.92
N THR A 197 4.90 -0.24 12.40
CA THR A 197 4.46 0.90 13.20
C THR A 197 3.49 1.79 12.42
N VAL A 198 2.36 2.14 13.02
CA VAL A 198 1.29 3.00 12.48
C VAL A 198 0.90 4.05 13.51
N GLY A 199 0.37 5.18 13.05
CA GLY A 199 0.02 6.32 13.92
C GLY A 199 -1.28 6.13 14.72
N ASN A 200 -2.17 5.22 14.29
CA ASN A 200 -3.50 5.02 14.86
C ASN A 200 -3.84 3.53 15.09
N PRO A 201 -3.11 2.83 15.96
CA PRO A 201 -3.24 1.38 16.10
C PRO A 201 -4.63 0.92 16.59
N GLN A 202 -5.31 1.68 17.43
CA GLN A 202 -6.63 1.31 17.94
C GLN A 202 -7.70 1.39 16.84
N GLU A 203 -7.68 2.44 16.02
CA GLU A 203 -8.59 2.57 14.87
C GLU A 203 -8.33 1.48 13.83
N LEU A 204 -7.05 1.13 13.63
CA LEU A 204 -6.68 0.03 12.74
C LEU A 204 -7.16 -1.33 13.26
N LEU A 205 -7.16 -1.55 14.57
CA LEU A 205 -7.77 -2.74 15.18
C LEU A 205 -9.29 -2.75 14.96
N GLN A 206 -9.98 -1.62 15.17
CA GLN A 206 -11.42 -1.51 14.92
C GLN A 206 -11.75 -1.80 13.45
N TRP A 207 -10.97 -1.24 12.55
CA TRP A 207 -11.09 -1.56 11.11
C TRP A 207 -10.89 -3.06 10.85
N LEU A 208 -9.86 -3.67 11.43
CA LEU A 208 -9.59 -5.11 11.33
C LEU A 208 -10.80 -5.94 11.78
N GLN A 209 -11.48 -5.51 12.83
CA GLN A 209 -12.67 -6.13 13.40
C GLN A 209 -13.95 -5.88 12.57
N GLY A 210 -13.86 -5.12 11.49
CA GLY A 210 -14.99 -4.78 10.61
C GLY A 210 -15.74 -3.51 11.00
N GLY A 211 -15.19 -2.67 11.87
CA GLY A 211 -15.82 -1.43 12.30
C GLY A 211 -17.06 -1.63 13.21
N LEU A 212 -17.26 -2.84 13.73
CA LEU A 212 -18.39 -3.18 14.57
C LEU A 212 -17.96 -3.19 16.05
N ASP A 213 -18.81 -2.62 16.89
CA ASP A 213 -18.61 -2.65 18.34
C ASP A 213 -18.83 -4.04 18.94
N GLY A 214 -18.13 -4.35 20.03
CA GLY A 214 -18.38 -5.52 20.86
C GLY A 214 -17.52 -6.75 20.58
N ARG A 215 -16.59 -6.73 19.63
CA ARG A 215 -15.60 -7.81 19.45
C ARG A 215 -14.44 -7.62 20.44
N ALA A 216 -14.14 -8.66 21.23
CA ALA A 216 -12.95 -8.65 22.08
C ALA A 216 -11.68 -8.62 21.23
N GLY A 217 -10.79 -7.69 21.52
CA GLY A 217 -9.53 -7.56 20.78
C GLY A 217 -8.57 -6.58 21.43
N ARG A 218 -7.30 -6.68 21.05
CA ARG A 218 -6.25 -5.82 21.60
C ARG A 218 -5.13 -5.51 20.62
N VAL A 219 -4.51 -4.36 20.79
CA VAL A 219 -3.23 -4.04 20.18
C VAL A 219 -2.12 -4.61 21.05
N ILE A 220 -1.21 -5.38 20.46
CA ILE A 220 -0.03 -5.94 21.11
C ILE A 220 1.21 -5.29 20.48
N ALA A 221 1.84 -4.40 21.26
CA ALA A 221 2.98 -3.59 20.86
C ALA A 221 3.96 -3.46 22.04
N PRO A 222 4.84 -4.43 22.27
CA PRO A 222 5.74 -4.43 23.41
C PRO A 222 6.60 -3.17 23.47
N GLY A 223 6.72 -2.60 24.66
CA GLY A 223 7.51 -1.37 24.91
C GLY A 223 6.75 -0.08 24.62
N VAL A 224 5.47 -0.14 24.27
CA VAL A 224 4.59 1.02 24.09
C VAL A 224 3.49 0.97 25.15
N ALA A 225 3.34 2.04 25.95
CA ALA A 225 2.26 2.11 26.93
C ALA A 225 0.90 2.20 26.23
N VAL A 226 -0.11 1.54 26.79
CA VAL A 226 -1.49 1.57 26.27
C VAL A 226 -1.99 3.02 26.26
N GLY A 227 -2.36 3.53 25.08
CA GLY A 227 -2.83 4.90 24.89
C GLY A 227 -1.74 5.93 24.53
N GLU A 228 -0.47 5.55 24.55
CA GLU A 228 0.58 6.36 23.92
C GLU A 228 0.69 6.05 22.43
N ALA A 229 0.91 7.09 21.63
CA ALA A 229 1.30 6.89 20.22
C ALA A 229 2.55 6.01 20.18
N VAL A 230 2.55 4.99 19.34
CA VAL A 230 3.73 4.15 19.10
C VAL A 230 4.82 5.06 18.55
N ARG A 231 5.57 5.70 19.45
CA ARG A 231 6.71 6.51 19.03
C ARG A 231 7.73 5.57 18.44
N PRO A 232 8.10 5.72 17.16
CA PRO A 232 9.27 5.04 16.66
C PRO A 232 10.40 5.47 17.59
N VAL A 233 10.97 4.52 18.31
CA VAL A 233 12.18 4.81 19.09
C VAL A 233 13.17 5.35 18.06
N ALA A 234 13.44 6.63 18.11
CA ALA A 234 14.51 7.30 17.36
C ALA A 234 15.87 6.85 17.93
N GLY A 235 15.98 5.53 18.17
CA GLY A 235 17.16 4.89 18.70
C GLY A 235 18.13 4.59 17.56
N ASP A 236 19.36 4.98 17.71
CA ASP A 236 20.59 4.54 17.03
C ASP A 236 20.46 4.30 15.50
N ALA A 237 19.90 5.25 14.77
CA ALA A 237 19.91 5.26 13.31
C ALA A 237 20.95 6.28 12.81
N ASP A 238 21.86 5.83 11.96
CA ASP A 238 22.83 6.71 11.28
C ASP A 238 22.18 7.29 10.02
N ILE A 239 21.59 8.49 10.12
CA ILE A 239 20.93 9.19 9.03
C ILE A 239 21.81 10.30 8.51
N VAL A 240 22.20 10.21 7.25
CA VAL A 240 22.98 11.22 6.55
C VAL A 240 22.17 11.80 5.39
N VAL A 241 22.19 13.12 5.24
CA VAL A 241 21.55 13.81 4.11
C VAL A 241 22.62 14.50 3.27
N ASP A 242 22.60 14.23 1.99
CA ASP A 242 23.46 14.84 0.98
C ASP A 242 22.62 15.49 -0.13
N ALA A 243 23.21 16.44 -0.84
CA ALA A 243 22.58 17.11 -1.98
C ALA A 243 23.55 17.11 -3.16
N VAL A 244 23.01 16.76 -4.33
CA VAL A 244 23.69 16.83 -5.63
C VAL A 244 22.71 17.40 -6.66
N ASP A 245 23.24 17.94 -7.77
CA ASP A 245 22.41 18.73 -8.69
C ASP A 245 21.52 17.86 -9.61
N THR A 246 21.92 16.62 -9.87
CA THR A 246 21.26 15.76 -10.87
C THR A 246 21.32 14.27 -10.49
N LEU A 247 20.51 13.46 -11.14
CA LEU A 247 20.58 12.00 -11.03
C LEU A 247 21.89 11.44 -11.54
N ASP A 248 22.52 12.06 -12.57
CA ASP A 248 23.85 11.70 -13.06
C ASP A 248 24.91 11.90 -11.98
N SER A 249 24.85 13.04 -11.27
CA SER A 249 25.75 13.32 -10.14
C SER A 249 25.57 12.31 -9.01
N ALA A 250 24.33 11.88 -8.73
CA ALA A 250 24.04 10.82 -7.79
C ALA A 250 24.61 9.47 -8.25
N ALA A 251 24.51 9.12 -9.52
CA ALA A 251 25.11 7.90 -10.07
C ALA A 251 26.63 7.90 -9.95
N VAL A 252 27.31 9.02 -10.27
CA VAL A 252 28.76 9.18 -10.05
C VAL A 252 29.13 9.02 -8.58
N LEU A 253 28.35 9.61 -7.66
CA LEU A 253 28.58 9.47 -6.23
C LEU A 253 28.43 8.01 -5.80
N LEU A 254 27.35 7.34 -6.18
CA LEU A 254 27.04 5.95 -5.82
C LEU A 254 28.04 4.95 -6.41
N SER A 255 28.63 5.24 -7.58
CA SER A 255 29.65 4.37 -8.18
C SER A 255 30.95 4.31 -7.36
N LYS A 256 31.16 5.28 -6.46
CA LYS A 256 32.37 5.42 -5.62
C LYS A 256 32.09 5.13 -4.14
N LEU A 257 30.89 5.44 -3.65
CA LEU A 257 30.54 5.26 -2.23
C LEU A 257 30.26 3.81 -1.88
N TYR A 258 30.71 3.40 -0.69
CA TYR A 258 30.42 2.11 -0.07
C TYR A 258 30.73 0.89 -0.97
N ARG A 259 31.84 0.96 -1.72
CA ARG A 259 32.34 -0.19 -2.48
C ARG A 259 32.63 -1.36 -1.54
N GLY A 260 32.40 -2.58 -2.01
CA GLY A 260 32.52 -3.79 -1.22
C GLY A 260 31.29 -4.11 -0.36
N GLN A 261 30.24 -3.28 -0.42
CA GLN A 261 29.03 -3.43 0.39
C GLN A 261 27.79 -3.70 -0.46
N LYS A 262 26.81 -4.39 0.13
CA LYS A 262 25.45 -4.56 -0.44
C LYS A 262 24.65 -3.29 -0.21
N ARG A 263 24.29 -2.62 -1.29
CA ARG A 263 23.63 -1.30 -1.28
C ARG A 263 22.23 -1.41 -1.87
N LEU A 264 21.23 -1.04 -1.08
CA LEU A 264 19.84 -0.90 -1.57
C LEU A 264 19.55 0.57 -1.79
N VAL A 265 19.24 0.92 -3.04
CA VAL A 265 18.90 2.29 -3.45
C VAL A 265 17.42 2.36 -3.77
N PHE A 266 16.67 3.11 -2.98
CA PHE A 266 15.28 3.42 -3.27
C PHE A 266 15.17 4.69 -4.11
N VAL A 267 14.25 4.65 -5.06
CA VAL A 267 13.83 5.78 -5.89
C VAL A 267 12.31 5.87 -5.94
N ASP A 268 11.77 7.05 -6.23
CA ASP A 268 10.33 7.27 -6.16
C ASP A 268 9.55 6.86 -7.44
N SER A 269 10.26 6.57 -8.54
CA SER A 269 9.60 6.18 -9.78
C SER A 269 10.34 5.07 -10.53
N ARG A 270 9.56 4.25 -11.27
CA ARG A 270 10.10 3.24 -12.19
C ARG A 270 11.07 3.84 -13.20
N ARG A 271 10.78 5.06 -13.67
CA ARG A 271 11.64 5.80 -14.57
C ARG A 271 13.02 6.08 -13.97
N GLN A 272 13.05 6.64 -12.76
CA GLN A 272 14.31 6.90 -12.07
C GLN A 272 15.09 5.61 -11.78
N ALA A 273 14.39 4.49 -11.47
CA ALA A 273 15.02 3.20 -11.25
C ALA A 273 15.77 2.73 -12.49
N GLU A 274 15.13 2.78 -13.65
CA GLU A 274 15.71 2.38 -14.93
C GLU A 274 16.87 3.30 -15.36
N GLU A 275 16.69 4.61 -15.24
CA GLU A 275 17.71 5.61 -15.58
C GLU A 275 18.95 5.45 -14.68
N LEU A 276 18.77 5.38 -13.36
CA LEU A 276 19.87 5.22 -12.41
C LEU A 276 20.63 3.91 -12.63
N ALA A 277 19.91 2.79 -12.83
CA ALA A 277 20.53 1.51 -13.09
C ALA A 277 21.35 1.49 -14.39
N SER A 278 20.84 2.14 -15.45
CA SER A 278 21.57 2.29 -16.71
C SER A 278 22.87 3.07 -16.52
N MET A 279 22.82 4.20 -15.80
CA MET A 279 23.99 5.04 -15.51
C MET A 279 25.04 4.27 -14.67
N LEU A 280 24.60 3.57 -13.60
CA LEU A 280 25.52 2.82 -12.75
C LEU A 280 26.24 1.68 -13.47
N ARG A 281 25.56 1.00 -14.41
CA ARG A 281 26.21 0.00 -15.26
C ARG A 281 27.29 0.62 -16.15
N GLY A 282 27.11 1.86 -16.59
CA GLY A 282 28.14 2.61 -17.32
C GLY A 282 29.40 2.91 -16.50
N PHE A 283 29.30 2.80 -15.16
CA PHE A 283 30.45 2.95 -14.22
C PHE A 283 31.00 1.62 -13.71
N ASP A 284 30.70 0.50 -14.39
CA ASP A 284 31.16 -0.85 -14.03
C ASP A 284 30.72 -1.25 -12.59
N VAL A 285 29.47 -0.95 -12.25
CA VAL A 285 28.84 -1.38 -11.00
C VAL A 285 27.89 -2.53 -11.30
N ASP A 286 27.96 -3.60 -10.51
CA ASP A 286 26.96 -4.67 -10.55
C ASP A 286 25.62 -4.16 -10.05
N VAL A 287 24.64 -4.01 -10.99
CA VAL A 287 23.35 -3.40 -10.69
C VAL A 287 22.20 -4.35 -11.00
N TYR A 288 21.35 -4.51 -10.02
CA TYR A 288 20.08 -5.24 -10.09
C TYR A 288 18.90 -4.25 -9.97
N LEU A 289 17.76 -4.64 -10.51
CA LEU A 289 16.54 -3.82 -10.52
C LEU A 289 15.37 -4.57 -9.89
N SER A 290 14.52 -3.84 -9.16
CA SER A 290 13.25 -4.37 -8.66
C SER A 290 12.16 -3.29 -8.70
N HIS A 291 11.23 -3.43 -9.63
CA HIS A 291 9.99 -2.62 -9.70
C HIS A 291 8.86 -3.40 -10.38
N SER A 292 7.63 -2.91 -10.25
CA SER A 292 6.41 -3.61 -10.66
C SER A 292 6.31 -3.93 -12.15
N SER A 293 6.98 -3.18 -13.03
CA SER A 293 6.94 -3.38 -14.49
C SER A 293 7.88 -4.48 -15.00
N LEU A 294 8.78 -5.00 -14.16
CA LEU A 294 9.61 -6.15 -14.53
C LEU A 294 8.79 -7.44 -14.51
N SER A 295 9.12 -8.40 -15.40
CA SER A 295 8.55 -9.74 -15.32
C SER A 295 8.87 -10.41 -13.99
N ALA A 296 8.03 -11.34 -13.55
CA ALA A 296 8.27 -12.07 -12.31
C ALA A 296 9.62 -12.85 -12.34
N GLU A 297 10.01 -13.34 -13.52
CA GLU A 297 11.28 -14.04 -13.72
C GLU A 297 12.47 -13.10 -13.58
N GLU A 298 12.44 -11.91 -14.21
CA GLU A 298 13.49 -10.91 -14.11
C GLU A 298 13.65 -10.39 -12.67
N ARG A 299 12.56 -10.15 -11.95
CA ARG A 299 12.60 -9.76 -10.52
C ARG A 299 13.24 -10.86 -9.68
N ARG A 300 12.78 -12.09 -9.81
CA ARG A 300 13.34 -13.24 -9.06
C ARG A 300 14.81 -13.44 -9.35
N ARG A 301 15.22 -13.33 -10.62
CA ARG A 301 16.63 -13.42 -11.02
C ARG A 301 17.47 -12.32 -10.37
N SER A 302 16.98 -11.08 -10.38
CA SER A 302 17.64 -9.95 -9.73
C SER A 302 17.75 -10.14 -8.21
N GLU A 303 16.70 -10.60 -7.55
CA GLU A 303 16.68 -10.82 -6.11
C GLU A 303 17.62 -11.96 -5.69
N LEU A 304 17.65 -13.07 -6.42
CA LEU A 304 18.56 -14.19 -6.16
C LEU A 304 20.03 -13.80 -6.39
N ALA A 305 20.32 -13.15 -7.51
CA ALA A 305 21.68 -12.69 -7.81
C ALA A 305 22.17 -11.67 -6.78
N PHE A 306 21.30 -10.76 -6.35
CA PHE A 306 21.61 -9.81 -5.28
C PHE A 306 21.86 -10.52 -3.93
N ALA A 307 21.10 -11.55 -3.59
CA ALA A 307 21.29 -12.30 -2.35
C ALA A 307 22.68 -12.95 -2.27
N GLU A 308 23.24 -13.39 -3.38
CA GLU A 308 24.56 -14.05 -3.48
C GLU A 308 25.73 -13.06 -3.65
N ALA A 309 25.47 -11.89 -4.26
CA ALA A 309 26.51 -10.88 -4.51
C ALA A 309 27.04 -10.23 -3.22
N ARG A 310 28.28 -9.71 -3.28
CA ARG A 310 28.93 -9.03 -2.13
C ARG A 310 29.10 -7.53 -2.35
N ASP A 311 29.55 -7.09 -3.53
CA ASP A 311 29.66 -5.68 -3.92
C ASP A 311 28.70 -5.38 -5.04
N CYS A 312 27.50 -4.91 -4.70
CA CYS A 312 26.45 -4.69 -5.68
C CYS A 312 25.48 -3.60 -5.23
N VAL A 313 24.69 -3.13 -6.19
CA VAL A 313 23.60 -2.19 -5.97
C VAL A 313 22.30 -2.84 -6.47
N ILE A 314 21.26 -2.85 -5.64
CA ILE A 314 19.90 -3.06 -6.12
C ILE A 314 19.16 -1.72 -6.11
N VAL A 315 18.63 -1.31 -7.27
CA VAL A 315 17.78 -0.12 -7.39
C VAL A 315 16.33 -0.57 -7.37
N ALA A 316 15.54 -0.02 -6.45
CA ALA A 316 14.17 -0.44 -6.24
C ALA A 316 13.21 0.73 -6.06
N THR A 317 11.95 0.50 -6.41
CA THR A 317 10.82 1.31 -5.97
C THR A 317 10.19 0.69 -4.71
N SER A 318 8.95 1.02 -4.38
CA SER A 318 8.24 0.45 -3.21
C SER A 318 8.11 -1.08 -3.19
N THR A 319 8.46 -1.78 -4.27
CA THR A 319 8.37 -3.25 -4.32
C THR A 319 9.21 -3.96 -3.26
N LEU A 320 10.31 -3.34 -2.82
CA LEU A 320 11.17 -3.88 -1.76
C LEU A 320 10.93 -3.24 -0.38
N GLU A 321 9.87 -2.44 -0.21
CA GLU A 321 9.45 -1.92 1.09
C GLU A 321 8.81 -3.02 1.95
N LEU A 322 7.97 -3.86 1.32
CA LEU A 322 7.23 -4.91 2.01
C LEU A 322 8.03 -6.22 2.03
N GLY A 323 8.12 -6.83 3.17
CA GLY A 323 8.48 -8.17 3.63
C GLY A 323 9.32 -9.14 2.78
N ILE A 324 9.79 -8.78 1.59
CA ILE A 324 10.65 -9.66 0.76
C ILE A 324 12.01 -9.80 1.44
N ASP A 325 12.43 -11.04 1.64
CA ASP A 325 13.76 -11.33 2.19
C ASP A 325 14.81 -11.25 1.07
N ILE A 326 15.51 -10.15 1.03
CA ILE A 326 16.64 -9.91 0.10
C ILE A 326 17.99 -10.14 0.77
N GLY A 327 18.02 -10.81 1.93
CA GLY A 327 19.20 -11.03 2.73
C GLY A 327 19.66 -9.78 3.49
N ASP A 328 20.84 -9.85 4.04
CA ASP A 328 21.42 -8.77 4.84
C ASP A 328 21.96 -7.65 3.96
N LEU A 329 21.53 -6.43 4.29
CA LEU A 329 21.97 -5.20 3.63
C LEU A 329 22.95 -4.43 4.52
N ASP A 330 23.99 -3.90 3.90
CA ASP A 330 24.97 -3.06 4.61
C ASP A 330 24.53 -1.60 4.60
N ARG A 331 23.96 -1.12 3.46
CA ARG A 331 23.59 0.29 3.30
C ARG A 331 22.23 0.44 2.63
N MET A 332 21.43 1.35 3.18
CA MET A 332 20.25 1.89 2.55
C MET A 332 20.55 3.29 2.02
N ILE A 333 20.13 3.57 0.80
CA ILE A 333 20.27 4.86 0.14
C ILE A 333 18.88 5.24 -0.41
N GLN A 334 18.53 6.51 -0.26
CA GLN A 334 17.27 7.04 -0.73
C GLN A 334 17.54 8.23 -1.66
N ILE A 335 17.13 8.12 -2.93
CA ILE A 335 17.12 9.26 -3.85
C ILE A 335 15.80 10.00 -3.69
N GLY A 336 15.87 11.30 -3.36
CA GLY A 336 14.70 12.09 -2.98
C GLY A 336 14.16 11.71 -1.60
N ALA A 337 12.86 11.87 -1.36
CA ALA A 337 12.21 11.51 -0.11
C ALA A 337 10.97 10.65 -0.36
N PRO A 338 10.73 9.58 0.38
CA PRO A 338 9.44 8.91 0.33
C PRO A 338 8.32 9.87 0.73
N THR A 339 7.09 9.55 0.35
CA THR A 339 5.94 10.42 0.62
C THR A 339 5.52 10.44 2.08
N THR A 340 5.85 9.38 2.83
CA THR A 340 5.40 9.17 4.22
C THR A 340 6.55 8.72 5.11
N VAL A 341 6.45 9.05 6.40
CA VAL A 341 7.36 8.55 7.45
C VAL A 341 7.23 7.04 7.59
N SER A 342 6.02 6.49 7.44
CA SER A 342 5.78 5.04 7.44
C SER A 342 6.61 4.32 6.38
N SER A 343 6.62 4.81 5.13
CA SER A 343 7.45 4.28 4.04
C SER A 343 8.95 4.37 4.38
N PHE A 344 9.39 5.52 4.91
CA PHE A 344 10.77 5.68 5.38
C PHE A 344 11.15 4.63 6.43
N LEU A 345 10.33 4.40 7.44
CA LEU A 345 10.58 3.40 8.49
C LEU A 345 10.65 1.97 7.95
N GLN A 346 9.81 1.62 6.99
CA GLN A 346 9.84 0.31 6.33
C GLN A 346 11.14 0.10 5.54
N ARG A 347 11.60 1.14 4.81
CA ARG A 347 12.89 1.16 4.09
C ARG A 347 14.06 1.07 5.06
N LEU A 348 14.07 1.90 6.13
CA LEU A 348 15.10 1.91 7.16
C LEU A 348 15.23 0.55 7.86
N GLY A 349 14.11 -0.15 8.06
CA GLY A 349 14.05 -1.50 8.61
C GLY A 349 14.69 -2.59 7.74
N ARG A 350 15.23 -2.26 6.56
CA ARG A 350 16.00 -3.18 5.71
C ARG A 350 17.46 -3.29 6.14
N THR A 351 17.98 -2.35 6.93
CA THR A 351 19.34 -2.36 7.50
C THR A 351 19.30 -2.59 9.01
N GLY A 352 20.46 -2.81 9.61
CA GLY A 352 20.58 -3.00 11.07
C GLY A 352 19.97 -4.29 11.60
N ARG A 353 19.91 -5.35 10.78
CA ARG A 353 19.32 -6.65 11.18
C ARG A 353 20.29 -7.57 11.90
N ARG A 354 21.60 -7.43 11.64
CA ARG A 354 22.64 -8.22 12.29
C ARG A 354 22.91 -7.69 13.70
N ALA A 355 23.23 -8.57 14.62
CA ALA A 355 23.66 -8.16 15.96
C ALA A 355 24.87 -7.22 15.88
N GLY A 356 24.81 -6.10 16.60
CA GLY A 356 25.89 -5.09 16.62
C GLY A 356 25.90 -4.14 15.42
N THR A 357 24.93 -4.20 14.49
CA THR A 357 24.82 -3.23 13.41
C THR A 357 23.74 -2.19 13.71
N VAL A 358 23.98 -0.95 13.26
CA VAL A 358 23.06 0.18 13.40
C VAL A 358 22.29 0.36 12.10
N ARG A 359 21.00 0.70 12.21
CA ARG A 359 20.18 1.10 11.05
C ARG A 359 20.81 2.32 10.40
N ASN A 360 20.86 2.35 9.08
CA ASN A 360 21.48 3.47 8.38
C ASN A 360 20.72 3.85 7.12
N CYS A 361 20.75 5.14 6.79
CA CYS A 361 20.21 5.66 5.56
C CYS A 361 21.01 6.87 5.08
N LEU A 362 21.38 6.87 3.80
CA LEU A 362 21.89 8.03 3.11
C LEU A 362 20.81 8.59 2.19
N PHE A 363 20.29 9.77 2.49
CA PHE A 363 19.44 10.51 1.56
C PHE A 363 20.29 11.31 0.59
N ILE A 364 19.91 11.27 -0.71
CA ILE A 364 20.56 12.05 -1.77
C ILE A 364 19.48 12.85 -2.47
N SER A 365 19.48 14.16 -2.28
CA SER A 365 18.59 15.08 -3.00
C SER A 365 19.22 15.43 -4.36
N THR A 366 18.44 15.26 -5.44
CA THR A 366 18.89 15.50 -6.83
C THR A 366 18.17 16.69 -7.48
N GLU A 367 17.28 17.34 -6.75
CA GLU A 367 16.51 18.52 -7.19
C GLU A 367 16.35 19.48 -6.01
N PRO A 368 16.28 20.80 -6.24
CA PRO A 368 16.21 21.80 -5.16
C PRO A 368 15.09 21.54 -4.13
N ARG A 369 13.90 21.16 -4.58
CA ARG A 369 12.76 20.88 -3.68
C ARG A 369 12.86 19.56 -2.92
N HIS A 370 13.71 18.63 -3.37
CA HIS A 370 13.87 17.32 -2.73
C HIS A 370 14.53 17.45 -1.36
N LEU A 371 15.49 18.37 -1.20
CA LEU A 371 16.20 18.56 0.08
C LEU A 371 15.23 19.02 1.18
N LEU A 372 14.46 20.07 0.92
CA LEU A 372 13.51 20.61 1.90
C LEU A 372 12.44 19.58 2.27
N ARG A 373 11.93 18.84 1.27
CA ARG A 373 10.98 17.74 1.52
C ARG A 373 11.59 16.62 2.35
N THR A 374 12.86 16.22 2.07
CA THR A 374 13.59 15.23 2.86
C THR A 374 13.72 15.68 4.31
N LEU A 375 14.12 16.92 4.53
CA LEU A 375 14.27 17.47 5.87
C LEU A 375 12.93 17.62 6.59
N GLY A 376 11.85 18.00 5.90
CA GLY A 376 10.49 18.04 6.46
C GLY A 376 10.00 16.64 6.88
N LEU A 377 10.24 15.61 6.08
CA LEU A 377 9.97 14.22 6.45
C LEU A 377 10.75 13.79 7.69
N LEU A 378 12.04 14.08 7.73
CA LEU A 378 12.91 13.73 8.85
C LEU A 378 12.59 14.53 10.12
N HIS A 379 12.10 15.77 9.99
CA HIS A 379 11.56 16.55 11.09
C HIS A 379 10.29 15.89 11.68
N ALA A 380 9.35 15.48 10.83
CA ALA A 380 8.16 14.74 11.28
C ALA A 380 8.55 13.43 11.96
N TRP A 381 9.47 12.66 11.38
CA TRP A 381 10.00 11.45 12.02
C TRP A 381 10.67 11.73 13.37
N GLY A 382 11.54 12.75 13.44
CA GLY A 382 12.25 13.14 14.67
C GLY A 382 11.32 13.56 15.80
N SER A 383 10.15 14.13 15.47
CA SER A 383 9.09 14.44 16.44
C SER A 383 8.27 13.23 16.90
N GLY A 384 8.56 12.03 16.37
CA GLY A 384 7.85 10.79 16.69
C GLY A 384 6.56 10.60 15.90
N TYR A 385 6.33 11.37 14.84
CA TYR A 385 5.14 11.22 14.00
C TYR A 385 5.26 10.01 13.07
N VAL A 386 4.14 9.29 12.92
CA VAL A 386 3.90 8.30 11.86
C VAL A 386 2.48 8.53 11.36
N GLU A 387 2.28 8.41 10.06
CA GLU A 387 0.96 8.61 9.46
C GLU A 387 -0.08 7.62 10.02
N PRO A 388 -1.31 8.10 10.28
CA PRO A 388 -2.43 7.22 10.53
C PRO A 388 -2.80 6.46 9.25
N VAL A 389 -3.23 5.23 9.39
CA VAL A 389 -3.79 4.43 8.29
C VAL A 389 -5.30 4.63 8.30
N VAL A 390 -5.81 5.32 7.30
CA VAL A 390 -7.24 5.67 7.20
C VAL A 390 -7.82 5.02 5.94
N PRO A 391 -8.92 4.25 6.05
CA PRO A 391 -9.60 3.70 4.90
C PRO A 391 -10.07 4.79 3.94
N PRO A 392 -9.99 4.58 2.61
CA PRO A 392 -10.51 5.53 1.65
C PRO A 392 -12.00 5.79 1.90
N PRO A 393 -12.45 7.04 1.96
CA PRO A 393 -13.86 7.35 2.23
C PRO A 393 -14.76 6.95 1.06
N VAL A 394 -16.03 6.72 1.36
CA VAL A 394 -17.12 6.57 0.39
C VAL A 394 -16.83 5.51 -0.69
N PRO A 395 -16.69 4.21 -0.34
CA PRO A 395 -16.31 3.16 -1.30
C PRO A 395 -17.48 2.65 -2.16
N LEU A 396 -18.35 3.53 -2.69
CA LEU A 396 -19.59 3.17 -3.41
C LEU A 396 -19.35 2.25 -4.62
N HIS A 397 -18.26 2.45 -5.35
CA HIS A 397 -17.88 1.60 -6.49
C HIS A 397 -17.59 0.15 -6.07
N LEU A 398 -17.13 -0.06 -4.84
CA LEU A 398 -16.92 -1.40 -4.28
C LEU A 398 -18.24 -2.00 -3.75
N VAL A 399 -19.20 -1.19 -3.31
CA VAL A 399 -20.56 -1.67 -3.03
C VAL A 399 -21.17 -2.29 -4.28
N ALA A 400 -21.13 -1.58 -5.42
CA ALA A 400 -21.62 -2.10 -6.69
C ALA A 400 -20.90 -3.40 -7.11
N GLN A 401 -19.58 -3.41 -7.00
CA GLN A 401 -18.76 -4.59 -7.30
C GLN A 401 -19.13 -5.79 -6.41
N GLN A 402 -19.26 -5.58 -5.10
CA GLN A 402 -19.56 -6.66 -4.14
C GLN A 402 -20.96 -7.26 -4.35
N ILE A 403 -21.94 -6.45 -4.69
CA ILE A 403 -23.30 -6.93 -5.03
C ILE A 403 -23.21 -7.89 -6.22
N MET A 404 -22.54 -7.49 -7.30
CA MET A 404 -22.38 -8.33 -8.48
C MET A 404 -21.52 -9.58 -8.20
N ALA A 405 -20.48 -9.47 -7.40
CA ALA A 405 -19.63 -10.61 -7.01
C ALA A 405 -20.37 -11.65 -6.17
N ALA A 406 -21.26 -11.21 -5.27
CA ALA A 406 -22.10 -12.12 -4.49
C ALA A 406 -23.14 -12.86 -5.36
N MET A 407 -23.62 -12.22 -6.42
CA MET A 407 -24.49 -12.91 -7.41
C MET A 407 -23.72 -13.97 -8.20
N LEU A 408 -22.45 -13.75 -8.50
CA LEU A 408 -21.60 -14.81 -9.08
C LEU A 408 -21.40 -15.99 -8.11
N GLN A 409 -21.26 -15.68 -6.80
CA GLN A 409 -21.10 -16.70 -5.77
C GLN A 409 -22.35 -17.56 -5.58
N GLU A 410 -23.53 -16.94 -5.54
CA GLU A 410 -24.76 -17.60 -5.14
C GLU A 410 -25.72 -17.91 -6.31
N GLY A 411 -25.40 -17.39 -7.51
CA GLY A 411 -26.25 -17.46 -8.70
C GLY A 411 -27.36 -16.41 -8.70
N ALA A 412 -27.99 -16.16 -7.55
CA ALA A 412 -29.00 -15.14 -7.36
C ALA A 412 -28.99 -14.64 -5.90
N LEU A 413 -29.44 -13.39 -5.69
CA LEU A 413 -29.66 -12.83 -4.37
C LEU A 413 -31.16 -12.51 -4.18
N PRO A 414 -31.72 -12.67 -2.96
CA PRO A 414 -33.07 -12.19 -2.69
C PRO A 414 -33.13 -10.66 -2.83
N ARG A 415 -34.27 -10.10 -3.26
CA ARG A 415 -34.44 -8.63 -3.39
C ARG A 415 -34.39 -7.91 -2.03
N TYR A 416 -34.65 -8.62 -0.92
CA TYR A 416 -34.65 -8.09 0.44
C TYR A 416 -33.76 -8.94 1.34
N GLY A 417 -33.10 -8.34 2.35
CA GLY A 417 -32.22 -9.02 3.28
C GLY A 417 -30.90 -9.51 2.67
N TRP A 418 -30.56 -9.08 1.47
CA TRP A 418 -29.30 -9.43 0.83
C TRP A 418 -28.09 -8.80 1.52
N GLN A 419 -28.28 -7.69 2.24
CA GLN A 419 -27.25 -6.95 2.97
C GLN A 419 -26.63 -7.74 4.13
N ASP A 420 -27.34 -8.72 4.69
CA ASP A 420 -26.89 -9.54 5.83
C ASP A 420 -25.53 -10.21 5.57
N ARG A 421 -25.16 -10.41 4.30
CA ARG A 421 -23.87 -10.95 3.89
C ARG A 421 -22.70 -10.05 4.26
N TRP A 422 -22.98 -8.78 4.48
CA TRP A 422 -21.99 -7.76 4.84
C TRP A 422 -22.24 -7.17 6.24
N ALA A 423 -22.93 -7.90 7.11
CA ALA A 423 -23.21 -7.47 8.47
C ALA A 423 -21.93 -7.26 9.32
N ALA A 424 -20.81 -7.90 8.94
CA ALA A 424 -19.52 -7.76 9.63
C ALA A 424 -18.56 -6.72 8.99
N THR A 425 -19.12 -5.75 8.23
CA THR A 425 -18.37 -4.62 7.65
C THR A 425 -19.28 -3.42 7.44
N PRO A 426 -18.81 -2.18 7.61
CA PRO A 426 -19.60 -0.97 7.35
C PRO A 426 -19.75 -0.64 5.86
N LEU A 427 -19.23 -1.47 4.95
CA LEU A 427 -19.21 -1.19 3.50
C LEU A 427 -20.59 -0.81 2.93
N MET A 428 -21.67 -1.42 3.42
CA MET A 428 -23.03 -1.17 2.92
C MET A 428 -23.70 0.07 3.55
N HIS A 429 -23.04 0.67 4.54
CA HIS A 429 -23.53 1.85 5.28
C HIS A 429 -22.54 2.99 5.10
N VAL A 430 -22.82 3.87 4.16
CA VAL A 430 -22.01 5.05 3.88
C VAL A 430 -22.76 6.26 4.41
N ASP A 431 -22.22 6.94 5.41
CA ASP A 431 -22.88 8.02 6.18
C ASP A 431 -23.34 9.23 5.34
N THR A 432 -22.86 9.35 4.11
CA THR A 432 -23.14 10.51 3.24
C THR A 432 -24.46 10.40 2.47
N LEU A 433 -25.07 9.23 2.43
CA LEU A 433 -26.30 8.97 1.67
C LEU A 433 -27.25 8.12 2.50
N GLU A 434 -28.57 8.39 2.38
CA GLU A 434 -29.56 7.48 2.91
C GLU A 434 -29.68 6.24 2.01
N ARG A 435 -29.46 5.05 2.58
CA ARG A 435 -29.61 3.74 1.90
C ARG A 435 -28.79 3.62 0.60
N PRO A 436 -27.48 3.92 0.60
CA PRO A 436 -26.69 3.98 -0.63
C PRO A 436 -26.68 2.63 -1.39
N ALA A 437 -26.67 1.52 -0.68
CA ALA A 437 -26.62 0.20 -1.29
C ALA A 437 -27.88 -0.15 -2.08
N GLU A 438 -29.08 0.25 -1.60
CA GLU A 438 -30.33 0.07 -2.32
C GLU A 438 -30.40 0.97 -3.57
N LEU A 439 -29.97 2.21 -3.47
CA LEU A 439 -29.93 3.12 -4.61
C LEU A 439 -28.95 2.62 -5.70
N ILE A 440 -27.82 2.02 -5.29
CA ILE A 440 -26.90 1.35 -6.23
C ILE A 440 -27.61 0.17 -6.91
N VAL A 441 -28.33 -0.67 -6.17
CA VAL A 441 -29.11 -1.78 -6.76
C VAL A 441 -30.11 -1.26 -7.79
N ASP A 442 -30.88 -0.21 -7.46
CA ASP A 442 -31.86 0.37 -8.37
C ASP A 442 -31.18 0.90 -9.65
N PHE A 443 -30.04 1.60 -9.52
CA PHE A 443 -29.24 2.03 -10.67
C PHE A 443 -28.75 0.86 -11.52
N LEU A 444 -28.21 -0.19 -10.88
CA LEU A 444 -27.70 -1.37 -11.59
C LEU A 444 -28.82 -2.11 -12.34
N VAL A 445 -30.05 -2.13 -11.79
CA VAL A 445 -31.23 -2.67 -12.48
C VAL A 445 -31.62 -1.79 -13.66
N GLU A 446 -31.71 -0.48 -13.49
CA GLU A 446 -32.02 0.47 -14.55
C GLU A 446 -31.04 0.38 -15.73
N ARG A 447 -29.76 0.17 -15.43
CA ARG A 447 -28.67 0.07 -16.42
C ARG A 447 -28.52 -1.33 -17.01
N GLY A 448 -29.35 -2.30 -16.62
CA GLY A 448 -29.29 -3.68 -17.12
C GLY A 448 -28.10 -4.51 -16.62
N TYR A 449 -27.38 -4.02 -15.60
CA TYR A 449 -26.35 -4.82 -14.92
C TYR A 449 -26.97 -5.90 -14.04
N LEU A 450 -28.15 -5.65 -13.51
CA LEU A 450 -28.96 -6.60 -12.75
C LEU A 450 -30.33 -6.78 -13.38
N ASN A 451 -30.87 -8.00 -13.28
CA ASN A 451 -32.22 -8.33 -13.55
C ASN A 451 -32.95 -8.73 -12.27
N VAL A 452 -34.27 -8.44 -12.17
CA VAL A 452 -35.10 -8.85 -11.05
C VAL A 452 -36.29 -9.68 -11.60
N ASP A 453 -36.43 -10.90 -11.10
CA ASP A 453 -37.54 -11.76 -11.41
C ASP A 453 -37.94 -12.60 -10.19
N GLY A 454 -39.23 -12.77 -9.94
CA GLY A 454 -39.76 -13.61 -8.85
C GLY A 454 -39.25 -13.24 -7.45
N GLY A 455 -38.81 -11.97 -7.21
CA GLY A 455 -38.25 -11.54 -5.95
C GLY A 455 -36.74 -11.89 -5.75
N ALA A 456 -36.11 -12.38 -6.79
CA ALA A 456 -34.65 -12.62 -6.84
C ALA A 456 -33.97 -11.67 -7.83
N MET A 457 -32.70 -11.37 -7.56
CA MET A 457 -31.82 -10.55 -8.39
C MET A 457 -30.70 -11.41 -8.96
N PHE A 458 -30.40 -11.25 -10.25
CA PHE A 458 -29.29 -11.93 -10.94
C PHE A 458 -28.48 -10.95 -11.77
N LEU A 459 -27.32 -11.38 -12.22
CA LEU A 459 -26.52 -10.61 -13.18
C LEU A 459 -27.31 -10.44 -14.49
N GLY A 460 -27.36 -9.21 -14.96
CA GLY A 460 -27.99 -8.83 -16.21
C GLY A 460 -27.03 -8.92 -17.40
N PRO A 461 -27.56 -8.83 -18.65
CA PRO A 461 -26.76 -8.96 -19.87
C PRO A 461 -25.70 -7.86 -20.03
N ASP A 462 -25.92 -6.69 -19.46
CA ASP A 462 -24.93 -5.62 -19.52
C ASP A 462 -23.74 -5.87 -18.59
N ALA A 463 -23.94 -6.52 -17.43
CA ALA A 463 -22.84 -7.00 -16.59
C ALA A 463 -22.01 -8.07 -17.31
N GLU A 464 -22.67 -9.00 -18.00
CA GLU A 464 -21.96 -10.01 -18.81
C GLU A 464 -21.17 -9.38 -19.96
N ARG A 465 -21.73 -8.36 -20.62
CA ARG A 465 -21.06 -7.65 -21.72
C ARG A 465 -19.82 -6.90 -21.25
N VAL A 466 -19.89 -6.22 -20.09
CA VAL A 466 -18.82 -5.38 -19.56
C VAL A 466 -17.78 -6.23 -18.83
N PHE A 467 -18.21 -7.09 -17.91
CA PHE A 467 -17.32 -7.85 -17.00
C PHE A 467 -17.18 -9.33 -17.35
N GLY A 468 -18.05 -9.90 -18.20
CA GLY A 468 -18.07 -11.34 -18.52
C GLY A 468 -16.86 -11.83 -19.31
N ARG A 469 -16.08 -10.92 -19.91
CA ARG A 469 -14.84 -11.28 -20.57
C ARG A 469 -13.88 -11.88 -19.54
N ARG A 470 -13.15 -12.94 -19.92
CA ARG A 470 -12.24 -13.68 -19.04
C ARG A 470 -12.91 -14.25 -17.78
N HIS A 471 -14.16 -14.71 -17.89
CA HIS A 471 -14.88 -15.31 -16.77
C HIS A 471 -15.00 -14.35 -15.56
N PHE A 472 -15.38 -13.11 -15.77
CA PHE A 472 -15.56 -12.08 -14.75
C PHE A 472 -14.29 -11.73 -13.93
N MET A 473 -13.08 -12.10 -14.40
CA MET A 473 -11.84 -11.78 -13.68
C MET A 473 -11.66 -10.28 -13.44
N ASP A 474 -12.19 -9.44 -14.33
CA ASP A 474 -12.13 -7.99 -14.17
C ASP A 474 -13.04 -7.49 -13.04
N LEU A 475 -14.13 -8.20 -12.72
CA LEU A 475 -15.02 -7.94 -11.59
C LEU A 475 -14.39 -8.36 -10.25
N LEU A 476 -13.57 -9.42 -10.25
CA LEU A 476 -13.01 -10.03 -9.05
C LEU A 476 -11.72 -9.33 -8.53
N THR A 477 -11.27 -8.27 -9.20
CA THR A 477 -10.09 -7.50 -8.80
C THR A 477 -10.45 -6.04 -8.57
N THR A 478 -9.86 -5.40 -7.56
CA THR A 478 -10.10 -3.98 -7.25
C THR A 478 -9.18 -3.02 -7.99
N PHE A 479 -8.18 -3.54 -8.71
CA PHE A 479 -7.25 -2.67 -9.45
C PHE A 479 -7.77 -2.32 -10.84
N ALA A 480 -7.74 -1.05 -11.18
CA ALA A 480 -7.70 -0.64 -12.57
C ALA A 480 -6.34 -1.04 -13.12
N MET A 481 -6.27 -2.07 -13.96
CA MET A 481 -5.02 -2.36 -14.66
C MET A 481 -4.83 -1.28 -15.74
N PRO A 482 -3.74 -0.47 -15.68
CA PRO A 482 -3.38 0.37 -16.80
C PRO A 482 -3.31 -0.51 -18.07
N ARG A 483 -3.60 0.05 -19.24
CA ARG A 483 -3.40 -0.68 -20.50
C ARG A 483 -1.90 -0.87 -20.70
N GLU A 484 -1.37 -1.91 -20.09
CA GLU A 484 0.04 -2.31 -20.19
C GLU A 484 0.24 -3.29 -21.35
N PHE A 485 1.36 -3.17 -22.00
CA PHE A 485 1.81 -4.04 -23.08
C PHE A 485 2.94 -4.92 -22.57
N THR A 486 2.82 -6.23 -22.72
CA THR A 486 3.88 -7.18 -22.42
C THR A 486 5.02 -7.02 -23.42
N VAL A 487 6.22 -6.77 -22.93
CA VAL A 487 7.44 -6.61 -23.74
C VAL A 487 8.15 -7.95 -23.84
N LEU A 488 8.37 -8.43 -25.07
CA LEU A 488 8.96 -9.73 -25.37
C LEU A 488 10.25 -9.54 -26.18
N ALA A 489 11.35 -10.12 -25.70
CA ALA A 489 12.58 -10.31 -26.46
C ALA A 489 12.62 -11.74 -27.00
N GLY A 490 12.20 -11.92 -28.24
CA GLY A 490 11.93 -13.25 -28.79
C GLY A 490 10.77 -13.94 -28.06
N ARG A 491 11.06 -14.99 -27.26
CA ARG A 491 10.08 -15.70 -26.44
C ARG A 491 10.12 -15.29 -24.95
N GLN A 492 11.15 -14.57 -24.55
CA GLN A 492 11.34 -14.19 -23.14
C GLN A 492 10.57 -12.91 -22.85
N GLU A 493 9.80 -12.92 -21.76
CA GLU A 493 9.14 -11.74 -21.21
C GLU A 493 10.15 -10.92 -20.40
N VAL A 494 10.34 -9.65 -20.79
CA VAL A 494 11.21 -8.69 -20.08
C VAL A 494 10.43 -7.95 -19.01
N GLY A 495 9.18 -7.59 -19.31
CA GLY A 495 8.31 -6.85 -18.41
C GLY A 495 7.14 -6.21 -19.14
N THR A 496 6.63 -5.11 -18.58
CA THR A 496 5.49 -4.38 -19.15
C THR A 496 5.79 -2.89 -19.33
N VAL A 497 5.11 -2.27 -20.31
CA VAL A 497 5.15 -0.83 -20.54
C VAL A 497 3.75 -0.28 -20.77
N GLU A 498 3.49 0.95 -20.35
CA GLU A 498 2.23 1.62 -20.62
C GLU A 498 2.09 1.95 -22.13
N TRP A 499 0.86 1.91 -22.65
CA TRP A 499 0.59 2.20 -24.06
C TRP A 499 1.17 3.54 -24.53
N ARG A 500 1.25 4.54 -23.64
CA ARG A 500 1.84 5.86 -23.93
C ARG A 500 3.34 5.80 -24.28
N ALA A 501 4.04 4.79 -23.78
CA ALA A 501 5.44 4.58 -24.12
C ALA A 501 5.63 4.14 -25.59
N LEU A 502 4.54 3.61 -26.20
CA LEU A 502 4.50 3.10 -27.55
C LEU A 502 3.92 4.11 -28.56
N THR A 503 3.51 5.30 -28.10
CA THR A 503 2.93 6.36 -28.92
C THR A 503 3.76 7.63 -28.83
N GLY A 504 3.91 8.34 -29.94
CA GLY A 504 4.56 9.66 -30.00
C GLY A 504 5.99 9.65 -30.55
N GLY A 505 6.13 10.11 -31.76
CA GLY A 505 7.37 10.38 -32.51
C GLY A 505 7.39 9.69 -33.88
N ASP A 506 7.93 10.39 -34.89
CA ASP A 506 8.04 9.90 -36.27
C ASP A 506 9.26 8.98 -36.50
N GLY A 507 9.78 8.32 -35.47
CA GLY A 507 10.99 7.50 -35.56
C GLY A 507 10.89 6.16 -34.83
N PRO A 508 11.94 5.33 -34.90
CA PRO A 508 11.99 4.05 -34.19
C PRO A 508 11.83 4.24 -32.70
N ILE A 509 10.91 3.48 -32.10
CA ILE A 509 10.64 3.54 -30.66
C ILE A 509 11.74 2.77 -29.92
N HIS A 510 12.39 3.44 -28.99
CA HIS A 510 13.36 2.84 -28.08
C HIS A 510 12.83 2.89 -26.64
N LEU A 511 12.81 1.74 -25.96
CA LEU A 511 12.38 1.58 -24.58
C LEU A 511 13.59 1.37 -23.67
N LEU A 512 13.53 1.86 -22.44
CA LEU A 512 14.44 1.49 -21.37
C LEU A 512 13.65 0.62 -20.37
N LEU A 513 14.03 -0.65 -20.26
CA LEU A 513 13.35 -1.63 -19.41
C LEU A 513 14.35 -2.71 -18.96
N ALA A 514 14.26 -3.12 -17.69
CA ALA A 514 15.23 -4.00 -17.02
C ALA A 514 16.67 -3.44 -17.06
N GLY A 515 16.79 -2.10 -17.06
CA GLY A 515 18.07 -1.36 -17.16
C GLY A 515 18.79 -1.54 -18.49
N ARG A 516 18.08 -1.92 -19.56
CA ARG A 516 18.62 -2.14 -20.90
C ARG A 516 17.81 -1.37 -21.93
N SER A 517 18.50 -0.88 -22.97
CA SER A 517 17.84 -0.25 -24.10
C SER A 517 17.33 -1.30 -25.08
N TRP A 518 16.10 -1.11 -25.54
CA TRP A 518 15.39 -2.01 -26.45
C TRP A 518 14.83 -1.22 -27.63
N LYS A 519 15.01 -1.69 -28.84
CA LYS A 519 14.35 -1.20 -30.04
C LYS A 519 13.06 -1.98 -30.26
N VAL A 520 11.94 -1.30 -30.40
CA VAL A 520 10.66 -1.91 -30.73
C VAL A 520 10.68 -2.34 -32.21
N THR A 521 10.37 -3.60 -32.46
CA THR A 521 10.33 -4.20 -33.80
C THR A 521 8.91 -4.45 -34.29
N ASP A 522 7.97 -4.77 -33.37
CA ASP A 522 6.56 -5.00 -33.68
C ASP A 522 5.66 -4.65 -32.48
N ILE A 523 4.45 -4.15 -32.77
CA ILE A 523 3.43 -3.85 -31.75
C ILE A 523 2.11 -4.53 -32.11
N ASN A 524 1.71 -5.52 -31.32
CA ASN A 524 0.41 -6.16 -31.46
C ASN A 524 -0.60 -5.53 -30.50
N TRP A 525 -1.30 -4.50 -30.97
CA TRP A 525 -2.28 -3.73 -30.22
C TRP A 525 -3.44 -4.59 -29.66
N PRO A 526 -4.08 -5.50 -30.45
CA PRO A 526 -5.17 -6.33 -29.92
C PRO A 526 -4.77 -7.30 -28.82
N ARG A 527 -3.50 -7.77 -28.85
CA ARG A 527 -2.97 -8.71 -27.85
C ARG A 527 -2.17 -8.03 -26.74
N HIS A 528 -2.02 -6.71 -26.78
CA HIS A 528 -1.20 -5.92 -25.88
C HIS A 528 0.23 -6.50 -25.73
N ARG A 529 0.90 -6.74 -26.87
CA ARG A 529 2.27 -7.29 -26.91
C ARG A 529 3.18 -6.45 -27.77
N VAL A 530 4.42 -6.34 -27.35
CA VAL A 530 5.49 -5.62 -28.05
C VAL A 530 6.67 -6.54 -28.21
N GLN A 531 7.16 -6.67 -29.43
CA GLN A 531 8.42 -7.35 -29.73
C GLN A 531 9.56 -6.36 -29.71
N VAL A 532 10.67 -6.75 -29.10
CA VAL A 532 11.85 -5.89 -28.98
C VAL A 532 13.15 -6.64 -29.27
N GLU A 533 14.16 -5.87 -29.68
CA GLU A 533 15.54 -6.34 -29.83
C GLU A 533 16.49 -5.45 -29.00
N PRO A 534 17.62 -5.98 -28.51
CA PRO A 534 18.62 -5.18 -27.80
C PRO A 534 19.11 -4.00 -28.67
N ALA A 535 19.26 -2.84 -28.06
CA ALA A 535 19.78 -1.63 -28.69
C ALA A 535 20.99 -1.09 -27.91
N ALA A 536 21.96 -0.53 -28.62
CA ALA A 536 23.19 -0.01 -28.02
C ALA A 536 22.98 1.26 -27.16
N GLY A 537 21.80 1.88 -27.22
CA GLY A 537 21.44 3.08 -26.47
C GLY A 537 20.16 3.75 -27.00
N GLY A 538 19.84 4.93 -26.49
CA GLY A 538 18.67 5.73 -26.95
C GLY A 538 17.34 5.34 -26.33
N GLY A 539 17.28 4.33 -25.44
CA GLY A 539 16.08 3.95 -24.72
C GLY A 539 15.64 5.05 -23.75
N ARG A 540 14.34 5.33 -23.71
CA ARG A 540 13.73 6.23 -22.74
C ARG A 540 12.72 5.49 -21.89
N ALA A 541 12.82 5.66 -20.57
CA ALA A 541 11.81 5.20 -19.65
C ALA A 541 10.62 6.16 -19.67
N ARG A 542 9.48 5.70 -20.17
CA ARG A 542 8.25 6.50 -20.25
C ARG A 542 7.18 5.85 -19.38
N TYR A 543 6.93 6.47 -18.25
CA TYR A 543 5.85 6.08 -17.30
C TYR A 543 4.99 7.31 -17.01
N GLY A 544 3.72 7.10 -16.68
CA GLY A 544 2.79 8.19 -16.39
C GLY A 544 3.26 9.00 -15.16
N PHE A 545 3.09 10.33 -15.23
CA PHE A 545 3.35 11.23 -14.09
C PHE A 545 2.18 11.17 -13.11
N GLY A 546 2.47 10.85 -11.84
CA GLY A 546 1.63 11.16 -10.70
C GLY A 546 2.49 11.93 -9.71
N GLY A 547 2.21 13.20 -9.48
CA GLY A 547 2.80 13.92 -8.35
C GLY A 547 2.33 13.24 -7.07
N ALA A 548 3.26 12.89 -6.19
CA ALA A 548 2.90 12.28 -4.91
C ALA A 548 2.41 13.36 -3.94
N ASP A 549 1.25 13.14 -3.32
CA ASP A 549 0.73 13.99 -2.27
C ASP A 549 1.68 13.99 -1.06
N ILE A 550 1.81 15.15 -0.42
CA ILE A 550 2.58 15.32 0.80
C ILE A 550 1.61 15.61 1.94
N GLY A 551 1.73 14.84 3.02
CA GLY A 551 0.93 15.01 4.22
C GLY A 551 1.25 16.30 4.98
N ARG A 552 0.30 16.72 5.82
CA ARG A 552 0.37 17.97 6.61
C ARG A 552 1.65 18.05 7.45
N GLN A 553 1.98 17.00 8.19
CA GLN A 553 3.13 17.00 9.10
C GLN A 553 4.47 17.13 8.37
N VAL A 554 4.59 16.53 7.19
CA VAL A 554 5.79 16.69 6.36
C VAL A 554 5.88 18.13 5.83
N ALA A 555 4.77 18.71 5.38
CA ALA A 555 4.73 20.11 4.93
C ALA A 555 5.02 21.09 6.07
N GLN A 556 4.47 20.86 7.27
CA GLN A 556 4.80 21.63 8.46
C GLN A 556 6.26 21.46 8.90
N GLY A 557 6.82 20.25 8.76
CA GLY A 557 8.24 20.01 8.96
C GLY A 557 9.11 20.79 7.98
N MET A 558 8.70 20.93 6.71
CA MET A 558 9.38 21.81 5.73
C MET A 558 9.41 23.27 6.23
N ARG A 559 8.28 23.76 6.76
CA ARG A 559 8.19 25.09 7.33
C ARG A 559 9.08 25.26 8.56
N ALA A 560 9.09 24.28 9.47
CA ALA A 560 9.92 24.27 10.67
C ALA A 560 11.43 24.33 10.31
N VAL A 561 11.86 23.57 9.33
CA VAL A 561 13.23 23.59 8.81
C VAL A 561 13.61 24.99 8.28
N LEU A 562 12.72 25.63 7.50
CA LEU A 562 12.95 27.01 7.02
C LEU A 562 12.96 28.06 8.14
N LEU A 563 12.41 27.76 9.32
CA LEU A 563 12.48 28.56 10.53
C LEU A 563 13.70 28.21 11.41
N GLY A 564 14.58 27.31 10.95
CA GLY A 564 15.80 26.94 11.63
C GLY A 564 15.71 25.71 12.55
N GLU A 565 14.59 24.97 12.54
CA GLU A 565 14.38 23.78 13.36
C GLU A 565 14.83 22.51 12.63
N LEU A 566 16.08 22.11 12.86
CA LEU A 566 16.59 20.85 12.28
C LEU A 566 16.47 19.69 13.28
N PRO A 567 16.16 18.46 12.82
CA PRO A 567 16.16 17.28 13.68
C PRO A 567 17.60 16.98 14.18
N GLU A 568 17.74 16.71 15.48
CA GLU A 568 19.04 16.43 16.11
C GLU A 568 19.65 15.09 15.64
N GLN A 569 18.79 14.17 15.14
CA GLN A 569 19.18 12.79 14.82
C GLN A 569 19.82 12.63 13.43
N ILE A 570 20.00 13.72 12.66
CA ILE A 570 20.50 13.67 11.29
C ILE A 570 21.84 14.39 11.16
N ARG A 571 22.62 13.96 10.16
CA ARG A 571 23.86 14.63 9.78
C ARG A 571 23.77 15.15 8.35
N LEU A 572 23.97 16.46 8.17
CA LEU A 572 24.06 17.07 6.85
C LEU A 572 25.51 17.05 6.36
N THR A 573 25.72 16.69 5.08
CA THR A 573 27.01 16.93 4.42
C THR A 573 27.25 18.42 4.20
N ALA A 574 28.47 18.81 3.85
CA ALA A 574 28.78 20.21 3.51
C ALA A 574 27.93 20.70 2.31
N ARG A 575 27.70 19.85 1.30
CA ARG A 575 26.85 20.16 0.14
C ARG A 575 25.40 20.37 0.53
N ALA A 576 24.87 19.49 1.38
CA ALA A 576 23.48 19.62 1.85
C ALA A 576 23.29 20.88 2.70
N ARG A 577 24.28 21.28 3.53
CA ARG A 577 24.22 22.55 4.29
C ARG A 577 24.21 23.75 3.38
N ALA A 578 25.08 23.78 2.34
CA ALA A 578 25.11 24.87 1.38
C ALA A 578 23.78 24.98 0.61
N ALA A 579 23.25 23.85 0.11
CA ALA A 579 21.97 23.83 -0.58
C ALA A 579 20.79 24.23 0.33
N LEU A 580 20.82 23.88 1.61
CA LEU A 580 19.81 24.32 2.57
C LEU A 580 19.89 25.84 2.80
N ALA A 581 21.07 26.40 2.94
CA ALA A 581 21.25 27.85 3.09
C ALA A 581 20.71 28.62 1.87
N ASP A 582 20.95 28.10 0.66
CA ASP A 582 20.36 28.66 -0.57
C ASP A 582 18.83 28.56 -0.58
N ASP A 583 18.25 27.46 -0.12
CA ASP A 583 16.81 27.28 0.01
C ASP A 583 16.23 28.22 1.08
N GLU A 584 16.88 28.38 2.24
CA GLU A 584 16.46 29.30 3.28
C GLU A 584 16.45 30.74 2.78
N ASP A 585 17.46 31.19 2.08
CA ASP A 585 17.50 32.55 1.51
C ASP A 585 16.39 32.73 0.45
N ARG A 586 16.22 31.75 -0.42
CA ARG A 586 15.22 31.80 -1.50
C ARG A 586 13.79 31.76 -0.98
N LEU A 587 13.50 31.03 0.12
CA LEU A 587 12.17 30.75 0.64
C LEU A 587 11.85 31.48 1.96
N ARG A 588 12.78 32.26 2.53
CA ARG A 588 12.58 33.02 3.79
C ARG A 588 11.31 33.86 3.78
N HIS A 589 10.98 34.44 2.64
CA HIS A 589 9.79 35.28 2.47
C HIS A 589 8.48 34.49 2.44
N THR A 590 8.53 33.16 2.43
CA THR A 590 7.34 32.28 2.36
C THR A 590 6.92 31.74 3.73
N VAL A 591 7.71 31.96 4.77
CA VAL A 591 7.47 31.43 6.12
C VAL A 591 7.43 32.55 7.17
N SER A 592 6.63 32.34 8.20
CA SER A 592 6.54 33.19 9.38
C SER A 592 6.24 32.34 10.62
N SER A 593 6.78 32.73 11.78
CA SER A 593 6.42 32.08 13.06
C SER A 593 4.95 32.34 13.46
N HIS A 594 4.29 33.36 12.89
CA HIS A 594 2.94 33.80 13.25
C HIS A 594 1.83 33.17 12.40
N GLY A 595 2.16 32.33 11.42
CA GLY A 595 1.15 31.65 10.57
C GLY A 595 1.46 31.71 9.07
N PRO A 596 0.47 31.42 8.23
CA PRO A 596 0.61 31.42 6.78
C PRO A 596 0.99 32.78 6.21
N VAL A 597 1.73 32.79 5.12
CA VAL A 597 2.26 34.03 4.49
C VAL A 597 1.64 34.23 3.12
N TRP A 598 1.38 35.46 2.76
CA TRP A 598 0.95 35.88 1.43
C TRP A 598 2.10 36.56 0.69
N THR A 599 2.35 36.15 -0.54
CA THR A 599 3.32 36.80 -1.42
C THR A 599 2.67 37.18 -2.74
N THR A 600 3.17 38.24 -3.37
CA THR A 600 2.74 38.68 -4.70
C THR A 600 3.97 38.87 -5.57
N THR A 601 4.06 38.12 -6.67
CA THR A 601 5.15 38.21 -7.64
C THR A 601 4.54 38.15 -9.04
N ASP A 602 4.90 39.05 -9.93
CA ASP A 602 4.44 39.09 -11.34
C ASP A 602 2.92 38.94 -11.50
N ASN A 603 2.15 39.66 -10.68
CA ASN A 603 0.69 39.59 -10.65
C ASN A 603 0.08 38.26 -10.17
N VAL A 604 0.90 37.31 -9.69
CA VAL A 604 0.45 36.06 -9.08
C VAL A 604 0.53 36.17 -7.57
N ARG A 605 -0.56 35.94 -6.90
CA ARG A 605 -0.59 35.81 -5.43
C ARG A 605 -0.42 34.36 -5.05
N LYS A 606 0.41 34.10 -4.04
CA LYS A 606 0.55 32.80 -3.41
C LYS A 606 0.27 32.89 -1.92
N TRP A 607 -0.54 31.96 -1.46
CA TRP A 607 -0.79 31.73 -0.05
C TRP A 607 0.02 30.52 0.41
N TRP A 608 1.06 30.78 1.18
CA TRP A 608 1.98 29.76 1.69
C TRP A 608 1.42 29.18 2.98
N THR A 609 0.75 28.05 2.88
CA THR A 609 0.03 27.39 3.97
C THR A 609 0.90 26.40 4.72
N TYR A 610 1.73 25.63 4.01
CA TYR A 610 2.46 24.48 4.54
C TYR A 610 1.54 23.46 5.24
N GLU A 611 0.30 23.31 4.79
CA GLU A 611 -0.70 22.42 5.36
C GLU A 611 -0.84 21.08 4.61
N GLY A 612 -0.03 20.86 3.58
CA GLY A 612 -0.05 19.63 2.79
C GLY A 612 -1.08 19.65 1.66
N SER A 613 -1.00 18.64 0.80
CA SER A 613 -1.75 18.61 -0.46
C SER A 613 -3.26 18.51 -0.25
N ALA A 614 -3.73 17.66 0.65
CA ALA A 614 -5.16 17.47 0.92
C ALA A 614 -5.81 18.71 1.53
N ALA A 615 -5.16 19.31 2.54
CA ALA A 615 -5.65 20.55 3.15
C ALA A 615 -5.70 21.70 2.14
N ASN A 616 -4.68 21.83 1.29
CA ASN A 616 -4.66 22.86 0.26
C ASN A 616 -5.77 22.67 -0.80
N ARG A 617 -6.14 21.43 -1.14
CA ARG A 617 -7.32 21.17 -1.98
C ARG A 617 -8.62 21.56 -1.31
N ARG A 618 -8.76 21.31 0.02
CA ARG A 618 -9.92 21.77 0.80
C ARG A 618 -10.03 23.29 0.79
N TYR A 619 -8.93 23.99 1.04
CA TYR A 619 -8.90 25.45 1.01
C TYR A 619 -9.21 25.99 -0.39
N GLN A 620 -8.69 25.38 -1.43
CA GLN A 620 -8.99 25.76 -2.81
C GLN A 620 -10.47 25.55 -3.13
N ALA A 621 -11.07 24.45 -2.70
CA ALA A 621 -12.50 24.20 -2.89
C ALA A 621 -13.35 25.21 -2.10
N ALA A 622 -12.99 25.55 -0.86
CA ALA A 622 -13.65 26.56 -0.04
C ALA A 622 -13.61 27.97 -0.67
N LEU A 623 -12.48 28.31 -1.27
CA LEU A 623 -12.25 29.59 -1.94
C LEU A 623 -12.80 29.61 -3.37
N GLY A 624 -13.08 28.46 -3.98
CA GLY A 624 -13.47 28.30 -5.38
C GLY A 624 -14.57 29.23 -5.87
N PRO A 625 -15.71 29.37 -5.16
CA PRO A 625 -16.78 30.30 -5.55
C PRO A 625 -16.35 31.76 -5.60
N ALA A 626 -15.29 32.11 -4.89
CA ALA A 626 -14.74 33.47 -4.85
C ALA A 626 -13.65 33.72 -5.89
N LEU A 627 -13.06 32.65 -6.38
CA LEU A 627 -11.94 32.71 -7.31
C LEU A 627 -12.39 32.78 -8.78
N GLY A 628 -13.71 32.56 -9.05
CA GLY A 628 -14.27 32.51 -10.39
C GLY A 628 -13.94 31.18 -11.09
N GLU A 629 -14.69 30.84 -12.17
CA GLU A 629 -14.53 29.61 -12.94
C GLU A 629 -13.15 29.46 -13.60
N GLU A 630 -12.37 30.55 -13.73
CA GLU A 630 -11.03 30.56 -14.34
C GLU A 630 -9.96 29.85 -13.49
N LEU A 631 -10.25 29.50 -12.25
CA LEU A 631 -9.34 28.79 -11.33
C LEU A 631 -9.58 27.30 -11.21
N ALA A 632 -10.41 26.74 -12.05
CA ALA A 632 -10.39 25.29 -12.25
C ALA A 632 -8.94 24.88 -12.58
N PRO A 633 -8.33 23.95 -11.85
CA PRO A 633 -6.94 23.59 -12.06
C PRO A 633 -6.78 23.09 -13.50
N GLN A 634 -6.22 23.91 -14.36
CA GLN A 634 -5.70 23.42 -15.62
C GLN A 634 -4.54 22.50 -15.32
N GLY A 635 -4.84 21.23 -15.00
CA GLY A 635 -3.84 20.18 -14.82
C GLY A 635 -2.80 20.42 -13.72
N GLY A 636 -3.01 21.39 -12.82
CA GLY A 636 -2.03 21.81 -11.84
C GLY A 636 -1.96 20.86 -10.66
N ILE A 637 -0.79 20.33 -10.40
CA ILE A 637 -0.44 19.66 -9.15
C ILE A 637 -0.64 20.68 -8.01
N VAL A 638 -1.55 20.40 -7.08
CA VAL A 638 -1.69 21.20 -5.87
C VAL A 638 -0.39 21.14 -5.09
N GLN A 639 0.25 22.28 -4.87
CA GLN A 639 1.50 22.32 -4.14
C GLN A 639 1.20 22.13 -2.64
N PRO A 640 1.99 21.31 -1.92
CA PRO A 640 1.74 21.07 -0.50
C PRO A 640 2.07 22.28 0.39
N ASP A 641 2.89 23.17 -0.11
CA ASP A 641 3.37 24.37 0.58
C ASP A 641 2.53 25.62 0.30
N ALA A 642 1.86 25.70 -0.87
CA ALA A 642 1.16 26.92 -1.25
C ALA A 642 -0.06 26.69 -2.17
N ILE A 643 -0.97 27.67 -2.16
CA ILE A 643 -2.06 27.83 -3.11
C ILE A 643 -1.76 29.06 -3.97
N THR A 644 -1.87 28.92 -5.29
CA THR A 644 -1.70 30.03 -6.24
C THR A 644 -3.05 30.67 -6.52
N LEU A 645 -3.16 31.99 -6.37
CA LEU A 645 -4.35 32.79 -6.63
C LEU A 645 -4.05 33.83 -7.70
N HIS A 646 -5.05 34.12 -8.54
CA HIS A 646 -4.94 35.18 -9.53
C HIS A 646 -5.15 36.58 -8.94
N GLN A 647 -4.85 37.61 -9.73
CA GLN A 647 -4.90 39.02 -9.33
C GLN A 647 -6.30 39.44 -8.87
N GLY A 648 -6.36 40.26 -7.80
CA GLY A 648 -7.56 41.00 -7.40
C GLY A 648 -8.32 40.44 -6.20
N MET A 649 -7.95 39.32 -5.61
CA MET A 649 -8.61 38.81 -4.42
C MET A 649 -8.16 39.52 -3.14
N PRO A 650 -9.07 40.05 -2.34
CA PRO A 650 -8.76 40.59 -1.02
C PRO A 650 -8.42 39.47 -0.04
N THR A 651 -7.43 39.69 0.81
CA THR A 651 -6.98 38.72 1.83
C THR A 651 -8.00 38.51 2.97
N GLY A 652 -8.80 39.53 3.29
CA GLY A 652 -9.82 39.48 4.37
C GLY A 652 -10.92 38.43 4.10
N PRO A 653 -11.58 38.41 2.94
CA PRO A 653 -12.64 37.45 2.67
C PRO A 653 -12.18 35.98 2.63
N ALA A 654 -10.89 35.69 2.46
CA ALA A 654 -10.37 34.35 2.50
C ALA A 654 -10.42 33.75 3.92
N ALA A 655 -10.06 34.52 4.94
CA ALA A 655 -10.12 34.07 6.33
C ALA A 655 -11.57 33.82 6.78
N GLU A 656 -12.49 34.80 6.51
CA GLU A 656 -13.92 34.64 6.84
C GLU A 656 -14.56 33.43 6.15
N ARG A 657 -14.12 33.11 4.92
CA ARG A 657 -14.63 31.94 4.18
C ARG A 657 -14.08 30.62 4.69
N LEU A 658 -12.83 30.61 5.16
CA LEU A 658 -12.27 29.43 5.81
C LEU A 658 -12.96 29.16 7.15
N GLU A 659 -13.20 30.20 7.97
CA GLU A 659 -13.99 30.06 9.19
C GLU A 659 -15.40 29.55 8.90
N PHE A 660 -16.06 30.10 7.87
CA PHE A 660 -17.36 29.61 7.41
C PHE A 660 -17.27 28.13 6.97
N TRP A 661 -16.25 27.76 6.17
CA TRP A 661 -16.05 26.39 5.70
C TRP A 661 -15.81 25.41 6.87
N GLU A 662 -15.06 25.83 7.89
CA GLU A 662 -14.82 25.04 9.10
C GLU A 662 -16.09 24.85 9.94
N SER A 663 -17.03 25.78 9.88
CA SER A 663 -18.33 25.69 10.55
C SER A 663 -19.32 24.73 9.89
N LEU A 664 -19.10 24.35 8.63
CA LEU A 664 -19.96 23.41 7.90
C LEU A 664 -19.70 21.95 8.32
N THR A 665 -20.76 21.15 8.32
CA THR A 665 -20.64 19.71 8.46
C THR A 665 -19.87 19.11 7.28
N GLU A 666 -19.35 17.91 7.42
CA GLU A 666 -18.53 17.27 6.36
C GLU A 666 -19.30 17.08 5.06
N SER A 667 -20.61 16.84 5.14
CA SER A 667 -21.52 16.73 3.99
C SER A 667 -21.81 18.06 3.28
N GLU A 668 -21.74 19.18 4.00
CA GLU A 668 -22.01 20.52 3.47
C GLU A 668 -20.78 21.19 2.88
N ARG A 669 -19.58 20.68 3.16
CA ARG A 669 -18.33 21.26 2.68
C ARG A 669 -18.18 21.12 1.16
N PRO A 670 -17.86 22.18 0.41
CA PRO A 670 -17.61 22.08 -1.01
C PRO A 670 -16.44 21.15 -1.30
N LEU A 671 -16.61 20.31 -2.29
CA LEU A 671 -15.61 19.36 -2.74
C LEU A 671 -14.81 19.93 -3.93
N PRO A 672 -13.55 19.52 -4.13
CA PRO A 672 -12.77 19.97 -5.26
C PRO A 672 -13.36 19.46 -6.58
N ALA A 673 -13.18 20.23 -7.65
CA ALA A 673 -13.54 19.80 -9.00
C ALA A 673 -12.71 18.56 -9.41
N VAL A 674 -13.39 17.57 -9.97
CA VAL A 674 -12.77 16.31 -10.41
C VAL A 674 -12.60 16.34 -11.93
N PRO A 675 -11.38 16.24 -12.46
CA PRO A 675 -11.17 16.09 -13.90
C PRO A 675 -11.79 14.79 -14.42
N PRO A 676 -12.47 14.81 -15.60
CA PRO A 676 -13.09 13.60 -16.18
C PRO A 676 -12.13 12.42 -16.31
N SER A 677 -10.87 12.70 -16.60
CA SER A 677 -9.82 11.67 -16.70
C SER A 677 -9.51 10.92 -15.40
N LEU A 678 -9.94 11.43 -14.25
CA LEU A 678 -9.84 10.71 -12.98
C LEU A 678 -11.04 9.79 -12.76
N VAL A 679 -12.22 10.14 -13.26
CA VAL A 679 -13.41 9.28 -13.21
C VAL A 679 -13.16 7.99 -13.98
N ASP A 680 -12.54 8.09 -15.17
CA ASP A 680 -12.16 6.93 -15.98
C ASP A 680 -11.12 6.00 -15.31
N LYS A 681 -10.42 6.50 -14.29
CA LYS A 681 -9.43 5.71 -13.51
C LYS A 681 -10.05 5.03 -12.30
N LEU A 682 -11.23 5.45 -11.85
CA LEU A 682 -11.93 4.79 -10.77
C LEU A 682 -12.53 3.49 -11.31
N LYS A 683 -12.03 2.36 -10.84
CA LYS A 683 -12.54 1.07 -11.25
C LYS A 683 -14.01 0.92 -10.81
N PHE A 684 -14.85 0.33 -11.65
CA PHE A 684 -16.29 0.20 -11.46
C PHE A 684 -17.05 1.55 -11.46
N SER A 685 -16.47 2.64 -11.93
CA SER A 685 -17.18 3.90 -12.10
C SER A 685 -18.39 3.77 -13.03
N GLU A 686 -18.33 2.86 -14.02
CA GLU A 686 -19.42 2.52 -14.93
C GLU A 686 -20.64 1.87 -14.23
N ALA A 687 -20.42 1.30 -13.04
CA ALA A 687 -21.46 0.69 -12.21
C ALA A 687 -22.08 1.68 -11.19
N LEU A 688 -21.79 2.97 -11.32
CA LEU A 688 -22.30 4.06 -10.49
C LEU A 688 -22.88 5.20 -11.33
N PRO A 689 -23.84 5.99 -10.80
CA PRO A 689 -24.13 7.31 -11.31
C PRO A 689 -22.84 8.15 -11.39
N VAL A 690 -22.70 8.94 -12.47
CA VAL A 690 -21.46 9.73 -12.69
C VAL A 690 -21.19 10.70 -11.54
N GLU A 691 -22.22 11.29 -10.99
CA GLU A 691 -22.16 12.22 -9.85
C GLU A 691 -21.56 11.54 -8.61
N TRP A 692 -21.90 10.27 -8.38
CA TRP A 692 -21.36 9.51 -7.25
C TRP A 692 -19.93 9.09 -7.47
N ALA A 693 -19.56 8.74 -8.71
CA ALA A 693 -18.16 8.47 -9.05
C ALA A 693 -17.28 9.73 -8.84
N ILE A 694 -17.81 10.92 -9.20
CA ILE A 694 -17.18 12.21 -8.93
C ILE A 694 -17.05 12.44 -7.42
N GLU A 695 -18.10 12.21 -6.65
CA GLU A 695 -18.09 12.38 -5.19
C GLU A 695 -17.04 11.49 -4.51
N VAL A 696 -16.99 10.19 -4.89
CA VAL A 696 -15.97 9.24 -4.39
C VAL A 696 -14.56 9.83 -4.57
N ILE A 697 -14.25 10.33 -5.76
CA ILE A 697 -12.92 10.87 -6.07
C ILE A 697 -12.67 12.18 -5.31
N ALA A 698 -13.64 13.10 -5.34
CA ALA A 698 -13.52 14.40 -4.69
C ALA A 698 -13.25 14.28 -3.18
N ARG A 699 -13.99 13.41 -2.48
CA ARG A 699 -13.77 13.14 -1.05
C ARG A 699 -12.40 12.52 -0.79
N ARG A 700 -11.93 11.63 -1.66
CA ARG A 700 -10.58 11.02 -1.55
C ARG A 700 -9.46 12.04 -1.78
N MET A 701 -9.67 13.02 -2.65
CA MET A 701 -8.70 14.09 -2.88
C MET A 701 -8.45 14.95 -1.64
N VAL A 702 -9.38 15.00 -0.71
CA VAL A 702 -9.31 15.82 0.51
C VAL A 702 -9.13 15.00 1.80
N ALA A 703 -9.15 13.69 1.73
CA ALA A 703 -9.07 12.80 2.89
C ALA A 703 -7.63 12.54 3.38
N ARG A 704 -6.64 12.81 2.56
CA ARG A 704 -5.22 12.49 2.86
C ARG A 704 -4.41 13.69 3.29
#